data_c69f5114781595b535d397e1438c6107
#
_entry.id   c69f5114781595b535d397e1438c6107
#
_cell.length_a   1.000
_cell.length_b   1.000
_cell.length_c   1.000
_cell.angle_alpha   90.00
_cell.angle_beta   90.00
_cell.angle_gamma   90.00
#
_symmetry.space_group_name_H-M   'P 1'
#
loop_
_entity.id
_entity.type
_entity.pdbx_description
1 polymer ?
#
loop_
_entity_poly.entity_id
_entity_poly.type
_entity_poly.pdbx_seq_one_letter_code
_entity_poly.pdbx_strand_id
1 'polypeptide(L)'
;MMAVTALGAGLALPLFAQSSAPSTSSAAASGHAKKASRMPVYPIPQKMTRSGGSVTVPALKLIGAKDAPTMNALKSMFALSPNGLPVQMSIIKGSKKPAGNIPQKAGAYSLSVTPQGIRMTGYDDEGLFYAAQTLLQLAEKTPSGVTIPQVEVLDWPDVPFRGTIEGFYGLPWGQEGRISQFKFYGKYKMNTYIYGPKDDVFHGFSKRWREPYPADMAKDLKELVKIAKENKVNFVWAVHPGADIHWGEADRKAAVKKFEMMYDLGFRSFAVFFDDIGGEGAKPEGQVEFLNYLNKEFIHKKPDVTPLIVCPTAYSGGGGRYHEVMGEHLDKDIGIMWTGSGIVSDIRTPALKGINKFLQRPAFIWWNFPVTDYVRHALFLGRTYGVDADAMPYMQGFASNPMDKPEASKISLFSVANMTWNAKAYDSDKTWKDSIRILFPGCASAMQTFANHNSDGGPSGHNYRKEESVEIAPVVEQVLDQCRRGAKVADSKAFERLKAEFSKMAQAPDVIRAKSNNPAFVAEVEPWLIQFESLGKAGLNSMQMLEATEAGNSSAALNYAMEAACLLAEMQRYSKEISKAINKHVTEVTKKNSPWQTAVKPSELVMAPAVRELLDLGSTPVLSRVSGQAVGRVKPYVSTKLKNGIEKMLDDDPESYFYCKEVQKKGDFFGVDLGVPREIRTVSIVMGRNDSDKDAVNKGQLEVSMDGQSWSPLMPETSGVRVEYQGSGKKGRFVRYRATVS
;
A
#
# COMPACT_ATOMS: atom_id res chain seq x y z
N MET A 1 16.89 -15.17 18.00
CA MET A 1 17.95 -14.35 18.61
C MET A 1 19.16 -14.42 17.70
N MET A 2 19.32 -13.45 16.81
CA MET A 2 20.57 -13.22 16.09
C MET A 2 20.63 -11.74 15.76
N ALA A 3 21.58 -11.07 16.40
CA ALA A 3 21.85 -9.65 16.22
C ALA A 3 22.57 -9.42 14.89
N VAL A 4 22.11 -8.48 14.11
CA VAL A 4 22.86 -7.95 12.96
C VAL A 4 23.62 -6.73 13.45
N THR A 5 24.93 -6.90 13.55
CA THR A 5 25.88 -5.83 13.88
C THR A 5 26.15 -5.02 12.62
N ALA A 6 25.78 -3.75 12.63
CA ALA A 6 26.19 -2.79 11.62
C ALA A 6 27.59 -2.29 11.93
N LEU A 7 28.52 -2.47 11.03
CA LEU A 7 29.84 -1.86 11.05
C LEU A 7 29.73 -0.41 10.55
N GLY A 8 29.83 0.54 11.46
CA GLY A 8 30.01 1.94 11.15
C GLY A 8 31.50 2.27 11.01
N ALA A 9 31.90 2.78 9.86
CA ALA A 9 33.18 3.44 9.68
C ALA A 9 32.97 4.94 9.91
N GLY A 10 33.50 5.43 11.03
CA GLY A 10 33.50 6.84 11.34
C GLY A 10 34.58 7.60 10.56
N LEU A 11 34.20 8.74 10.02
CA LEU A 11 35.12 9.82 9.64
C LEU A 11 34.65 11.09 10.36
N ALA A 12 35.45 11.47 11.31
CA ALA A 12 35.33 12.74 12.05
C ALA A 12 35.86 13.89 11.22
N LEU A 13 35.14 14.99 11.14
CA LEU A 13 35.66 16.31 10.76
C LEU A 13 35.19 17.37 11.78
N PRO A 14 35.95 18.44 11.99
CA PRO A 14 35.99 19.14 13.26
C PRO A 14 34.96 20.26 13.41
N LEU A 15 34.65 20.53 14.69
CA LEU A 15 33.91 21.68 15.18
C LEU A 15 34.58 23.00 14.77
N PHE A 16 33.79 23.96 14.33
CA PHE A 16 34.03 25.39 14.57
C PHE A 16 32.84 26.00 15.30
N ALA A 17 33.19 26.68 16.39
CA ALA A 17 32.27 27.30 17.32
C ALA A 17 32.21 28.83 17.12
N GLN A 18 31.08 29.39 17.61
CA GLN A 18 30.85 30.78 18.04
C GLN A 18 30.57 31.79 16.90
N SER A 19 29.67 32.73 17.01
CA SER A 19 29.06 33.40 18.18
C SER A 19 27.93 34.34 17.75
N SER A 20 27.14 34.70 18.71
CA SER A 20 26.42 35.95 19.01
C SER A 20 24.94 36.03 18.64
N ALA A 21 24.18 36.15 19.74
CA ALA A 21 22.80 36.63 19.75
C ALA A 21 22.72 38.16 19.61
N PRO A 22 21.61 38.71 19.25
CA PRO A 22 21.10 39.92 19.84
C PRO A 22 19.68 39.82 20.43
N SER A 23 19.60 40.38 21.56
CA SER A 23 18.58 40.93 22.46
C SER A 23 17.17 41.15 21.96
N THR A 24 16.26 40.66 22.77
CA THR A 24 14.90 41.06 23.17
C THR A 24 14.36 42.43 22.74
N SER A 25 13.17 42.40 22.16
CA SER A 25 12.15 43.43 22.43
C SER A 25 10.78 42.76 22.60
N SER A 26 10.20 42.92 23.77
CA SER A 26 8.88 42.51 24.17
C SER A 26 7.81 43.34 23.46
N ALA A 27 6.92 42.69 22.67
CA ALA A 27 5.62 43.23 22.35
C ALA A 27 4.59 42.25 22.87
N ALA A 28 3.86 42.65 23.90
CA ALA A 28 2.71 41.92 24.42
C ALA A 28 1.59 41.93 23.37
N ALA A 29 1.41 40.83 22.69
CA ALA A 29 0.24 40.53 21.91
C ALA A 29 -0.71 39.68 22.76
N SER A 30 -1.86 40.25 23.11
CA SER A 30 -3.02 39.57 23.68
C SER A 30 -3.54 38.54 22.69
N GLY A 31 -2.95 37.33 22.74
CA GLY A 31 -3.37 36.20 21.93
C GLY A 31 -4.53 35.47 22.59
N HIS A 32 -5.72 35.60 22.05
CA HIS A 32 -6.76 34.59 22.24
C HIS A 32 -6.19 33.25 21.77
N ALA A 33 -5.80 32.40 22.73
CA ALA A 33 -5.39 31.03 22.46
C ALA A 33 -6.56 30.35 21.73
N LYS A 34 -6.43 30.16 20.43
CA LYS A 34 -7.30 29.25 19.67
C LYS A 34 -7.25 27.91 20.40
N LYS A 35 -8.34 27.55 21.10
CA LYS A 35 -8.53 26.20 21.65
C LYS A 35 -8.14 25.21 20.55
N ALA A 36 -7.03 24.49 20.75
CA ALA A 36 -6.63 23.45 19.81
C ALA A 36 -7.81 22.55 19.56
N SER A 37 -8.26 22.42 18.34
CA SER A 37 -9.44 21.62 18.01
C SER A 37 -9.05 20.18 18.33
N ARG A 38 -9.72 19.61 19.33
CA ARG A 38 -9.48 18.23 19.79
C ARG A 38 -9.65 17.28 18.60
N MET A 39 -8.69 16.38 18.38
CA MET A 39 -8.76 15.40 17.30
C MET A 39 -10.10 14.65 17.30
N PRO A 40 -10.70 14.39 16.15
CA PRO A 40 -11.94 13.64 16.06
C PRO A 40 -11.74 12.18 16.50
N VAL A 41 -12.82 11.54 16.95
CA VAL A 41 -12.83 10.10 17.22
C VAL A 41 -12.87 9.34 15.88
N TYR A 42 -12.08 8.30 15.76
CA TYR A 42 -12.07 7.42 14.59
C TYR A 42 -12.28 5.94 14.96
N PRO A 43 -13.09 5.20 14.17
CA PRO A 43 -13.96 5.67 13.10
C PRO A 43 -14.93 6.75 13.57
N ILE A 44 -15.33 7.66 12.65
CA ILE A 44 -16.29 8.73 12.96
C ILE A 44 -17.62 8.10 13.42
N PRO A 45 -18.08 8.40 14.64
CA PRO A 45 -19.33 7.83 15.13
C PRO A 45 -20.55 8.25 14.28
N GLN A 46 -21.57 7.38 14.21
CA GLN A 46 -22.82 7.68 13.51
C GLN A 46 -23.52 8.90 14.12
N LYS A 47 -23.51 9.00 15.46
CA LYS A 47 -24.06 10.15 16.20
C LYS A 47 -23.20 10.45 17.42
N MET A 48 -22.74 11.67 17.55
CA MET A 48 -22.00 12.13 18.74
C MET A 48 -22.34 13.60 19.04
N THR A 49 -22.74 13.87 20.27
CA THR A 49 -23.01 15.21 20.78
C THR A 49 -22.11 15.50 21.98
N ARG A 50 -21.50 16.68 22.02
CA ARG A 50 -20.69 17.16 23.15
C ARG A 50 -21.44 18.27 23.87
N SER A 51 -21.58 18.16 25.20
CA SER A 51 -22.29 19.14 26.04
C SER A 51 -21.39 20.27 26.57
N GLY A 52 -20.15 20.40 26.06
CA GLY A 52 -19.26 21.53 26.37
C GLY A 52 -18.42 21.40 27.64
N GLY A 53 -18.77 20.48 28.56
CA GLY A 53 -18.00 20.22 29.77
C GLY A 53 -17.01 19.05 29.66
N SER A 54 -16.20 18.85 30.69
CA SER A 54 -15.34 17.68 30.85
C SER A 54 -15.34 17.18 32.30
N VAL A 55 -14.99 15.91 32.49
CA VAL A 55 -14.87 15.26 33.79
C VAL A 55 -13.43 14.79 33.93
N THR A 56 -12.75 15.18 35.02
CA THR A 56 -11.41 14.66 35.35
C THR A 56 -11.56 13.62 36.45
N VAL A 57 -11.06 12.44 36.19
CA VAL A 57 -11.22 11.30 37.10
C VAL A 57 -9.86 10.73 37.50
N PRO A 58 -9.61 10.53 38.81
CA PRO A 58 -8.39 9.87 39.28
C PRO A 58 -8.45 8.34 39.05
N ALA A 59 -9.66 7.76 39.15
CA ALA A 59 -9.89 6.33 38.97
C ALA A 59 -11.33 6.04 38.53
N LEU A 60 -11.59 4.83 38.00
CA LEU A 60 -12.90 4.32 37.63
C LEU A 60 -13.34 3.17 38.59
N LYS A 61 -14.66 3.05 38.81
CA LYS A 61 -15.31 1.91 39.44
C LYS A 61 -16.14 1.18 38.38
N LEU A 62 -15.72 -0.02 37.97
CA LEU A 62 -16.42 -0.80 36.93
C LEU A 62 -17.60 -1.58 37.57
N ILE A 63 -18.78 -1.47 36.97
CA ILE A 63 -20.02 -2.07 37.44
C ILE A 63 -20.76 -2.74 36.29
N GLY A 64 -21.31 -3.93 36.49
CA GLY A 64 -22.16 -4.62 35.52
C GLY A 64 -21.44 -5.70 34.71
N ALA A 65 -21.54 -5.68 33.37
CA ALA A 65 -21.01 -6.72 32.51
C ALA A 65 -19.49 -6.93 32.67
N LYS A 66 -19.08 -8.18 32.75
CA LYS A 66 -17.66 -8.57 32.95
C LYS A 66 -17.07 -9.10 31.62
N ASP A 67 -16.87 -8.21 30.66
CA ASP A 67 -16.12 -8.54 29.41
C ASP A 67 -14.63 -8.25 29.61
N ALA A 68 -13.80 -9.29 29.62
CA ALA A 68 -12.39 -9.15 29.92
C ALA A 68 -11.62 -8.24 28.94
N PRO A 69 -11.83 -8.32 27.61
CA PRO A 69 -11.22 -7.39 26.66
C PRO A 69 -11.58 -5.92 26.95
N THR A 70 -12.84 -5.62 27.20
CA THR A 70 -13.30 -4.27 27.57
C THR A 70 -12.64 -3.78 28.86
N MET A 71 -12.61 -4.61 29.89
CA MET A 71 -11.98 -4.25 31.17
C MET A 71 -10.48 -4.01 31.02
N ASN A 72 -9.78 -4.83 30.23
CA ASN A 72 -8.35 -4.65 29.97
C ASN A 72 -8.08 -3.39 29.16
N ALA A 73 -8.91 -3.06 28.17
CA ALA A 73 -8.84 -1.81 27.44
C ALA A 73 -8.95 -0.60 28.37
N LEU A 74 -9.92 -0.58 29.27
CA LEU A 74 -10.10 0.50 30.26
C LEU A 74 -8.90 0.61 31.21
N LYS A 75 -8.37 -0.51 31.72
CA LYS A 75 -7.18 -0.55 32.60
C LYS A 75 -5.91 0.04 31.94
N SER A 76 -5.81 0.04 30.63
CA SER A 76 -4.65 0.62 29.93
C SER A 76 -4.53 2.14 30.09
N MET A 77 -5.63 2.80 30.39
CA MET A 77 -5.70 4.26 30.52
C MET A 77 -6.05 4.72 31.94
N PHE A 78 -6.91 3.98 32.63
CA PHE A 78 -7.51 4.39 33.89
C PHE A 78 -7.06 3.51 35.07
N ALA A 79 -6.75 4.12 36.19
CA ALA A 79 -6.69 3.40 37.47
C ALA A 79 -8.09 2.92 37.87
N LEU A 80 -8.14 1.80 38.58
CA LEU A 80 -9.40 1.28 39.13
C LEU A 80 -9.45 1.43 40.66
N SER A 81 -10.57 1.86 41.18
CA SER A 81 -10.80 2.01 42.61
C SER A 81 -12.30 1.78 42.99
N PRO A 82 -12.58 1.20 44.13
CA PRO A 82 -13.95 1.13 44.65
C PRO A 82 -14.66 2.50 44.80
N ASN A 83 -13.84 3.56 45.02
CA ASN A 83 -14.29 4.94 45.17
C ASN A 83 -14.17 5.77 43.90
N GLY A 84 -13.83 5.14 42.75
CA GLY A 84 -13.71 5.81 41.48
C GLY A 84 -15.04 6.21 40.86
N LEU A 85 -15.00 7.03 39.80
CA LEU A 85 -16.20 7.39 39.03
C LEU A 85 -16.89 6.11 38.52
N PRO A 86 -18.20 5.93 38.77
CA PRO A 86 -18.89 4.70 38.34
C PRO A 86 -18.96 4.60 36.80
N VAL A 87 -18.62 3.42 36.29
CA VAL A 87 -18.78 3.04 34.87
C VAL A 87 -19.77 1.88 34.82
N GLN A 88 -20.99 2.19 34.44
CA GLN A 88 -22.05 1.17 34.28
C GLN A 88 -21.90 0.52 32.89
N MET A 89 -21.60 -0.78 32.88
CA MET A 89 -21.42 -1.59 31.65
C MET A 89 -22.60 -2.56 31.48
N SER A 90 -23.19 -2.60 30.28
CA SER A 90 -24.33 -3.46 29.96
C SER A 90 -24.22 -4.06 28.57
N ILE A 91 -24.75 -5.28 28.39
CA ILE A 91 -24.95 -5.96 27.10
C ILE A 91 -26.44 -6.27 27.01
N ILE A 92 -27.06 -5.97 25.85
CA ILE A 92 -28.52 -6.09 25.67
C ILE A 92 -28.93 -7.30 24.82
N LYS A 93 -28.07 -7.87 23.99
CA LYS A 93 -28.34 -9.08 23.20
C LYS A 93 -28.71 -10.24 24.13
N GLY A 94 -29.90 -10.82 23.93
CA GLY A 94 -30.44 -11.88 24.79
C GLY A 94 -31.02 -11.39 26.11
N SER A 95 -31.06 -10.07 26.38
CA SER A 95 -31.67 -9.48 27.55
C SER A 95 -33.16 -9.20 27.34
N LYS A 96 -33.98 -9.36 28.40
CA LYS A 96 -35.39 -8.95 28.40
C LYS A 96 -35.56 -7.41 28.57
N LYS A 97 -34.47 -6.67 28.78
CA LYS A 97 -34.51 -5.20 28.95
C LYS A 97 -34.66 -4.52 27.59
N PRO A 98 -35.42 -3.42 27.48
CA PRO A 98 -35.54 -2.67 26.24
C PRO A 98 -34.15 -2.18 25.79
N ALA A 99 -33.87 -2.33 24.48
CA ALA A 99 -32.62 -1.94 23.86
C ALA A 99 -32.36 -0.42 23.84
N GLY A 100 -33.32 0.41 24.30
CA GLY A 100 -33.28 1.85 24.08
C GLY A 100 -33.24 2.15 22.59
N ASN A 101 -32.42 3.13 22.18
CA ASN A 101 -32.24 3.51 20.78
C ASN A 101 -31.10 2.76 20.10
N ILE A 102 -30.47 1.74 20.72
CA ILE A 102 -29.30 1.03 20.13
C ILE A 102 -29.82 0.08 19.06
N PRO A 103 -29.30 0.21 17.81
CA PRO A 103 -29.66 -0.72 16.73
C PRO A 103 -29.30 -2.17 17.09
N GLN A 104 -30.15 -3.12 16.69
CA GLN A 104 -29.88 -4.55 16.84
C GLN A 104 -28.87 -5.04 15.78
N LYS A 105 -27.66 -4.46 15.82
CA LYS A 105 -26.54 -4.79 14.93
C LYS A 105 -25.33 -5.16 15.78
N ALA A 106 -24.58 -6.17 15.35
CA ALA A 106 -23.31 -6.53 15.96
C ALA A 106 -22.37 -5.31 16.02
N GLY A 107 -21.74 -5.10 17.15
CA GLY A 107 -20.85 -3.97 17.39
C GLY A 107 -21.54 -2.64 17.68
N ALA A 108 -22.88 -2.55 17.68
CA ALA A 108 -23.60 -1.32 18.03
C ALA A 108 -23.50 -0.99 19.53
N TYR A 109 -23.42 0.29 19.87
CA TYR A 109 -23.31 0.72 21.28
C TYR A 109 -23.83 2.14 21.50
N SER A 110 -24.05 2.45 22.79
CA SER A 110 -24.15 3.81 23.29
C SER A 110 -23.10 4.07 24.38
N LEU A 111 -22.61 5.32 24.42
CA LEU A 111 -21.69 5.84 25.44
C LEU A 111 -22.19 7.18 25.93
N SER A 112 -22.37 7.32 27.23
CA SER A 112 -22.71 8.59 27.90
C SER A 112 -21.65 8.89 28.96
N VAL A 113 -21.10 10.11 28.95
CA VAL A 113 -20.14 10.62 29.93
C VAL A 113 -20.70 11.86 30.58
N THR A 114 -20.96 11.78 31.90
CA THR A 114 -21.49 12.86 32.74
C THR A 114 -20.62 13.01 33.99
N PRO A 115 -20.77 14.12 34.78
CA PRO A 115 -20.09 14.25 36.07
C PRO A 115 -20.48 13.16 37.08
N GLN A 116 -21.67 12.55 36.95
CA GLN A 116 -22.19 11.52 37.85
C GLN A 116 -21.69 10.11 37.50
N GLY A 117 -21.19 9.90 36.31
CA GLY A 117 -20.70 8.60 35.88
C GLY A 117 -20.67 8.41 34.38
N ILE A 118 -20.16 7.26 33.99
CA ILE A 118 -20.06 6.81 32.61
C ILE A 118 -21.02 5.64 32.41
N ARG A 119 -21.79 5.66 31.33
CA ARG A 119 -22.62 4.53 30.92
C ARG A 119 -22.18 4.02 29.56
N MET A 120 -21.86 2.74 29.48
CA MET A 120 -21.51 2.03 28.25
C MET A 120 -22.49 0.87 28.08
N THR A 121 -23.21 0.88 26.95
CA THR A 121 -24.16 -0.21 26.63
C THR A 121 -23.85 -0.71 25.24
N GLY A 122 -23.42 -1.96 25.08
CA GLY A 122 -23.27 -2.65 23.82
C GLY A 122 -24.53 -3.43 23.44
N TYR A 123 -24.84 -3.50 22.12
CA TYR A 123 -25.78 -4.51 21.65
C TYR A 123 -25.27 -5.92 22.07
N ASP A 124 -23.98 -6.16 21.83
CA ASP A 124 -23.23 -7.36 22.20
C ASP A 124 -21.92 -6.97 22.92
N ASP A 125 -21.07 -7.95 23.19
CA ASP A 125 -19.77 -7.76 23.83
C ASP A 125 -18.78 -7.01 22.93
N GLU A 126 -18.90 -7.14 21.60
CA GLU A 126 -18.15 -6.35 20.62
C GLU A 126 -18.53 -4.86 20.71
N GLY A 127 -19.83 -4.55 20.76
CA GLY A 127 -20.33 -3.18 20.95
C GLY A 127 -19.87 -2.56 22.27
N LEU A 128 -19.85 -3.32 23.35
CA LEU A 128 -19.34 -2.85 24.65
C LEU A 128 -17.84 -2.51 24.58
N PHE A 129 -17.06 -3.36 23.91
CA PHE A 129 -15.64 -3.11 23.66
C PHE A 129 -15.41 -1.85 22.83
N TYR A 130 -16.21 -1.62 21.78
CA TYR A 130 -16.11 -0.41 20.94
C TYR A 130 -16.52 0.86 21.68
N ALA A 131 -17.45 0.79 22.63
CA ALA A 131 -17.74 1.90 23.52
C ALA A 131 -16.50 2.29 24.35
N ALA A 132 -15.78 1.29 24.87
CA ALA A 132 -14.51 1.53 25.58
C ALA A 132 -13.45 2.12 24.67
N GLN A 133 -13.27 1.64 23.44
CA GLN A 133 -12.32 2.20 22.49
C GLN A 133 -12.62 3.68 22.15
N THR A 134 -13.91 4.03 22.05
CA THR A 134 -14.32 5.43 21.86
C THR A 134 -14.01 6.26 23.10
N LEU A 135 -14.28 5.75 24.29
CA LEU A 135 -13.92 6.42 25.54
C LEU A 135 -12.42 6.68 25.65
N LEU A 136 -11.58 5.70 25.29
CA LEU A 136 -10.12 5.82 25.29
C LEU A 136 -9.61 6.89 24.33
N GLN A 137 -10.22 7.03 23.15
CA GLN A 137 -9.85 8.09 22.20
C GLN A 137 -10.27 9.49 22.68
N LEU A 138 -11.31 9.59 23.51
CA LEU A 138 -11.79 10.83 24.10
C LEU A 138 -10.98 11.24 25.34
N ALA A 139 -10.34 10.28 26.00
CA ALA A 139 -9.62 10.46 27.25
C ALA A 139 -8.24 11.07 27.06
N GLU A 140 -7.86 11.98 27.97
CA GLU A 140 -6.56 12.64 27.96
C GLU A 140 -5.93 12.57 29.35
N LYS A 141 -4.69 12.07 29.44
CA LYS A 141 -3.94 12.05 30.70
C LYS A 141 -3.55 13.46 31.09
N THR A 142 -3.81 13.83 32.35
CA THR A 142 -3.42 15.10 32.95
C THR A 142 -2.74 14.84 34.29
N PRO A 143 -2.03 15.83 34.89
CA PRO A 143 -1.44 15.65 36.22
C PRO A 143 -2.45 15.29 37.32
N SER A 144 -3.71 15.70 37.16
CA SER A 144 -4.80 15.45 38.15
C SER A 144 -5.61 14.18 37.86
N GLY A 145 -5.22 13.38 36.86
CA GLY A 145 -5.95 12.16 36.47
C GLY A 145 -6.21 12.11 34.97
N VAL A 146 -7.31 11.48 34.58
CA VAL A 146 -7.71 11.38 33.18
C VAL A 146 -8.92 12.29 32.92
N THR A 147 -8.80 13.21 31.99
CA THR A 147 -9.88 14.13 31.61
C THR A 147 -10.63 13.62 30.38
N ILE A 148 -11.97 13.59 30.47
CA ILE A 148 -12.88 13.07 29.44
C ILE A 148 -13.92 14.14 29.15
N PRO A 149 -14.22 14.51 27.88
CA PRO A 149 -15.31 15.42 27.56
C PRO A 149 -16.67 14.78 27.88
N GLN A 150 -17.63 15.59 28.30
CA GLN A 150 -19.01 15.15 28.43
C GLN A 150 -19.61 14.92 27.05
N VAL A 151 -20.07 13.70 26.78
CA VAL A 151 -20.55 13.30 25.45
C VAL A 151 -21.71 12.30 25.56
N GLU A 152 -22.55 12.34 24.53
CA GLU A 152 -23.51 11.28 24.21
C GLU A 152 -23.14 10.72 22.84
N VAL A 153 -22.93 9.41 22.75
CA VAL A 153 -22.60 8.70 21.51
C VAL A 153 -23.62 7.59 21.30
N LEU A 154 -24.13 7.48 20.08
CA LEU A 154 -24.89 6.32 19.61
C LEU A 154 -24.28 5.88 18.28
N ASP A 155 -23.75 4.65 18.21
CA ASP A 155 -22.85 4.27 17.17
C ASP A 155 -23.00 2.79 16.75
N TRP A 156 -22.77 2.51 15.45
CA TRP A 156 -22.85 1.18 14.87
C TRP A 156 -22.11 1.12 13.54
N PRO A 157 -21.61 -0.05 13.10
CA PRO A 157 -20.97 -0.18 11.79
C PRO A 157 -21.98 -0.25 10.65
N ASP A 158 -21.59 0.26 9.47
CA ASP A 158 -22.34 0.08 8.23
C ASP A 158 -22.13 -1.32 7.65
N VAL A 159 -20.91 -1.86 7.73
CA VAL A 159 -20.55 -3.20 7.25
C VAL A 159 -20.29 -4.14 8.46
N PRO A 160 -20.92 -5.32 8.52
CA PRO A 160 -20.81 -6.19 9.70
C PRO A 160 -19.41 -6.81 9.88
N PHE A 161 -18.76 -7.31 8.83
CA PHE A 161 -17.39 -7.85 8.86
C PHE A 161 -16.45 -6.86 8.17
N ARG A 162 -15.47 -6.37 8.91
CA ARG A 162 -14.58 -5.26 8.50
C ARG A 162 -13.15 -5.58 8.87
N GLY A 163 -12.25 -5.61 7.90
CA GLY A 163 -10.87 -5.93 8.22
C GLY A 163 -9.98 -6.15 7.03
N THR A 164 -9.09 -7.12 7.16
CA THR A 164 -8.09 -7.41 6.14
C THR A 164 -8.04 -8.89 5.80
N ILE A 165 -7.49 -9.14 4.62
CA ILE A 165 -7.11 -10.47 4.17
C ILE A 165 -5.62 -10.47 3.85
N GLU A 166 -4.82 -11.27 4.55
CA GLU A 166 -3.42 -11.52 4.21
C GLU A 166 -3.38 -12.48 3.03
N GLY A 167 -3.67 -11.97 1.83
CA GLY A 167 -3.82 -12.75 0.60
C GLY A 167 -2.84 -12.38 -0.50
N PHE A 168 -1.85 -11.52 -0.20
CA PHE A 168 -0.83 -11.07 -1.13
C PHE A 168 0.22 -12.15 -1.40
N TYR A 169 0.88 -12.04 -2.56
CA TYR A 169 2.06 -12.81 -2.91
C TYR A 169 3.33 -12.15 -2.35
N GLY A 170 4.27 -12.94 -1.84
CA GLY A 170 5.54 -12.50 -1.29
C GLY A 170 5.74 -12.93 0.15
N LEU A 171 6.56 -12.19 0.90
CA LEU A 171 6.87 -12.52 2.28
C LEU A 171 5.63 -12.33 3.17
N PRO A 172 5.13 -13.40 3.82
CA PRO A 172 4.04 -13.28 4.78
C PRO A 172 4.40 -12.36 5.96
N TRP A 173 3.40 -11.73 6.55
CA TRP A 173 3.63 -10.97 7.77
C TRP A 173 4.24 -11.82 8.89
N GLY A 174 5.21 -11.27 9.61
CA GLY A 174 5.75 -11.91 10.82
C GLY A 174 4.77 -11.83 11.99
N GLN A 175 5.08 -12.61 13.04
CA GLN A 175 4.27 -12.71 14.27
C GLN A 175 3.98 -11.31 14.87
N GLU A 176 5.03 -10.49 15.06
CA GLU A 176 4.91 -9.13 15.62
C GLU A 176 4.04 -8.21 14.76
N GLY A 177 4.15 -8.30 13.43
CA GLY A 177 3.32 -7.55 12.51
C GLY A 177 1.83 -7.89 12.67
N ARG A 178 1.49 -9.17 12.77
CA ARG A 178 0.10 -9.63 12.99
C ARG A 178 -0.43 -9.18 14.35
N ILE A 179 0.39 -9.29 15.42
CA ILE A 179 0.05 -8.80 16.77
C ILE A 179 -0.23 -7.29 16.73
N SER A 180 0.61 -6.53 16.05
CA SER A 180 0.47 -5.09 15.88
C SER A 180 -0.81 -4.73 15.13
N GLN A 181 -1.17 -5.50 14.11
CA GLN A 181 -2.42 -5.34 13.37
C GLN A 181 -3.66 -5.64 14.23
N PHE A 182 -3.67 -6.71 15.02
CA PHE A 182 -4.82 -7.02 15.89
C PHE A 182 -5.10 -5.92 16.91
N LYS A 183 -4.05 -5.35 17.51
CA LYS A 183 -4.17 -4.18 18.40
C LYS A 183 -4.72 -2.96 17.66
N PHE A 184 -4.26 -2.73 16.44
CA PHE A 184 -4.76 -1.66 15.58
C PHE A 184 -6.24 -1.87 15.21
N TYR A 185 -6.64 -3.10 14.85
CA TYR A 185 -8.03 -3.43 14.53
C TYR A 185 -8.95 -3.20 15.72
N GLY A 186 -8.61 -3.70 16.90
CA GLY A 186 -9.39 -3.46 18.11
C GLY A 186 -9.59 -1.97 18.38
N LYS A 187 -8.52 -1.17 18.28
CA LYS A 187 -8.57 0.28 18.51
C LYS A 187 -9.48 1.01 17.51
N TYR A 188 -9.45 0.61 16.23
CA TYR A 188 -10.20 1.25 15.16
C TYR A 188 -11.42 0.46 14.69
N LYS A 189 -11.92 -0.44 15.53
CA LYS A 189 -13.20 -1.16 15.38
C LYS A 189 -13.29 -2.01 14.10
N MET A 190 -12.16 -2.51 13.61
CA MET A 190 -12.12 -3.60 12.63
C MET A 190 -12.22 -4.93 13.38
N ASN A 191 -12.98 -5.88 12.84
CA ASN A 191 -13.30 -7.13 13.55
C ASN A 191 -12.96 -8.39 12.75
N THR A 192 -12.26 -8.29 11.63
CA THR A 192 -11.99 -9.44 10.77
C THR A 192 -10.55 -9.43 10.29
N TYR A 193 -9.87 -10.56 10.47
CA TYR A 193 -8.58 -10.82 9.84
C TYR A 193 -8.62 -12.21 9.21
N ILE A 194 -8.36 -12.29 7.91
CA ILE A 194 -8.39 -13.54 7.15
C ILE A 194 -6.96 -13.94 6.83
N TYR A 195 -6.57 -15.13 7.31
CA TYR A 195 -5.25 -15.72 7.14
C TYR A 195 -5.22 -16.59 5.90
N GLY A 196 -4.60 -16.12 4.86
CA GLY A 196 -4.46 -16.85 3.60
C GLY A 196 -3.15 -16.52 2.87
N PRO A 197 -1.97 -16.48 3.57
CA PRO A 197 -0.70 -16.12 2.94
C PRO A 197 -0.31 -17.16 1.89
N LYS A 198 -0.06 -16.71 0.66
CA LYS A 198 0.21 -17.56 -0.52
C LYS A 198 1.46 -18.45 -0.36
N ASP A 199 2.37 -18.08 0.53
CA ASP A 199 3.63 -18.79 0.76
C ASP A 199 3.61 -19.70 2.01
N ASP A 200 2.47 -19.84 2.71
CA ASP A 200 2.26 -20.84 3.74
C ASP A 200 1.83 -22.19 3.12
N VAL A 201 2.75 -23.14 3.10
CA VAL A 201 2.53 -24.46 2.51
C VAL A 201 1.47 -25.31 3.24
N PHE A 202 1.17 -24.99 4.49
CA PHE A 202 0.16 -25.69 5.31
C PHE A 202 -1.23 -25.06 5.16
N HIS A 203 -1.31 -23.86 4.59
CA HIS A 203 -2.53 -23.21 4.18
C HIS A 203 -2.95 -23.65 2.78
N GLY A 204 -2.03 -23.62 1.78
CA GLY A 204 -2.43 -23.86 0.39
C GLY A 204 -1.27 -23.96 -0.61
N PHE A 205 -1.64 -24.00 -1.89
CA PHE A 205 -0.74 -24.17 -3.06
C PHE A 205 0.26 -25.32 -2.94
N SER A 206 0.00 -26.28 -2.05
CA SER A 206 0.85 -27.42 -1.74
C SER A 206 -0.02 -28.58 -1.28
N LYS A 207 0.39 -29.83 -1.56
CA LYS A 207 -0.26 -31.03 -1.02
C LYS A 207 -0.25 -31.10 0.52
N ARG A 208 0.64 -30.31 1.13
CA ARG A 208 0.83 -30.24 2.58
C ARG A 208 -0.30 -29.50 3.33
N TRP A 209 -1.27 -28.94 2.65
CA TRP A 209 -2.45 -28.35 3.30
C TRP A 209 -3.19 -29.38 4.19
N ARG A 210 -3.05 -30.69 3.90
CA ARG A 210 -3.63 -31.79 4.68
C ARG A 210 -2.87 -32.08 5.98
N GLU A 211 -1.62 -31.62 6.09
CA GLU A 211 -0.75 -31.87 7.24
C GLU A 211 -1.05 -30.94 8.42
N PRO A 212 -0.79 -31.38 9.68
CA PRO A 212 -0.79 -30.45 10.79
C PRO A 212 0.33 -29.40 10.65
N TYR A 213 0.15 -28.24 11.27
CA TYR A 213 1.24 -27.30 11.44
C TYR A 213 2.35 -27.87 12.33
N PRO A 214 3.63 -27.60 12.08
CA PRO A 214 4.72 -27.86 13.02
C PRO A 214 4.42 -27.23 14.40
N ALA A 215 4.97 -27.84 15.45
CA ALA A 215 4.62 -27.46 16.83
C ALA A 215 4.92 -25.99 17.18
N ASP A 216 6.00 -25.43 16.65
CA ASP A 216 6.38 -24.02 16.78
C ASP A 216 5.39 -23.09 16.07
N MET A 217 5.05 -23.36 14.81
CA MET A 217 4.04 -22.59 14.07
C MET A 217 2.66 -22.72 14.72
N ALA A 218 2.27 -23.90 15.19
CA ALA A 218 1.01 -24.12 15.90
C ALA A 218 0.94 -23.30 17.19
N LYS A 219 2.05 -23.20 17.93
CA LYS A 219 2.17 -22.35 19.12
C LYS A 219 1.97 -20.88 18.79
N ASP A 220 2.61 -20.39 17.73
CA ASP A 220 2.50 -19.01 17.27
C ASP A 220 1.08 -18.68 16.83
N LEU A 221 0.43 -19.56 16.07
CA LEU A 221 -0.97 -19.43 15.67
C LEU A 221 -1.91 -19.38 16.88
N LYS A 222 -1.68 -20.22 17.88
CA LYS A 222 -2.48 -20.24 19.13
C LYS A 222 -2.34 -18.94 19.92
N GLU A 223 -1.14 -18.35 19.96
CA GLU A 223 -0.91 -17.04 20.56
C GLU A 223 -1.67 -15.94 19.80
N LEU A 224 -1.60 -15.94 18.46
CA LEU A 224 -2.35 -15.01 17.64
C LEU A 224 -3.86 -15.12 17.83
N VAL A 225 -4.41 -16.33 17.93
CA VAL A 225 -5.85 -16.55 18.26
C VAL A 225 -6.23 -15.89 19.59
N LYS A 226 -5.37 -16.02 20.62
CA LYS A 226 -5.59 -15.38 21.92
C LYS A 226 -5.62 -13.85 21.78
N ILE A 227 -4.62 -13.28 21.11
CA ILE A 227 -4.50 -11.82 20.95
C ILE A 227 -5.63 -11.26 20.08
N ALA A 228 -6.03 -11.96 19.01
CA ALA A 228 -7.19 -11.60 18.20
C ALA A 228 -8.47 -11.51 19.06
N LYS A 229 -8.72 -12.53 19.89
CA LYS A 229 -9.87 -12.55 20.84
C LYS A 229 -9.83 -11.40 21.84
N GLU A 230 -8.66 -11.06 22.37
CA GLU A 230 -8.47 -9.93 23.29
C GLU A 230 -8.76 -8.57 22.64
N ASN A 231 -8.70 -8.48 21.31
CA ASN A 231 -9.00 -7.29 20.52
C ASN A 231 -10.34 -7.37 19.75
N LYS A 232 -11.20 -8.36 20.07
CA LYS A 232 -12.48 -8.59 19.38
C LYS A 232 -12.34 -8.74 17.87
N VAL A 233 -11.30 -9.45 17.41
CA VAL A 233 -11.03 -9.74 16.00
C VAL A 233 -11.38 -11.20 15.71
N ASN A 234 -12.26 -11.43 14.74
CA ASN A 234 -12.48 -12.75 14.15
C ASN A 234 -11.26 -13.15 13.35
N PHE A 235 -10.48 -14.07 13.87
CA PHE A 235 -9.34 -14.63 13.16
C PHE A 235 -9.84 -15.79 12.29
N VAL A 236 -10.04 -15.51 10.99
CA VAL A 236 -10.50 -16.48 10.00
C VAL A 236 -9.30 -17.24 9.46
N TRP A 237 -9.23 -18.54 9.67
CA TRP A 237 -8.22 -19.38 9.04
C TRP A 237 -8.74 -19.93 7.73
N ALA A 238 -7.98 -19.77 6.64
CA ALA A 238 -8.37 -20.26 5.33
C ALA A 238 -7.57 -21.51 4.93
N VAL A 239 -8.17 -22.39 4.14
CA VAL A 239 -7.47 -23.45 3.40
C VAL A 239 -7.60 -23.21 1.90
N HIS A 240 -6.54 -23.46 1.14
CA HIS A 240 -6.50 -23.38 -0.31
C HIS A 240 -6.16 -24.75 -0.92
N PRO A 241 -7.14 -25.67 -1.04
CA PRO A 241 -6.90 -27.06 -1.47
C PRO A 241 -6.81 -27.21 -2.98
N GLY A 242 -7.15 -26.19 -3.77
CA GLY A 242 -7.52 -26.29 -5.17
C GLY A 242 -6.45 -26.78 -6.13
N ALA A 243 -5.17 -26.68 -5.79
CA ALA A 243 -4.09 -27.08 -6.70
C ALA A 243 -4.00 -28.59 -6.94
N ASP A 244 -4.48 -29.44 -5.99
CA ASP A 244 -4.39 -30.89 -6.06
C ASP A 244 -5.66 -31.62 -5.60
N ILE A 245 -6.80 -30.94 -5.59
CA ILE A 245 -8.08 -31.52 -5.17
C ILE A 245 -8.67 -32.43 -6.25
N HIS A 246 -9.23 -33.57 -5.84
CA HIS A 246 -9.87 -34.56 -6.70
C HIS A 246 -11.37 -34.77 -6.41
N TRP A 247 -11.95 -33.92 -5.53
CA TRP A 247 -13.36 -33.95 -5.12
C TRP A 247 -13.85 -35.24 -4.45
N GLY A 248 -12.95 -36.21 -4.20
CA GLY A 248 -13.28 -37.49 -3.60
C GLY A 248 -13.51 -37.41 -2.09
N GLU A 249 -13.99 -38.54 -1.53
CA GLU A 249 -14.25 -38.67 -0.09
C GLU A 249 -12.98 -38.44 0.76
N ALA A 250 -11.82 -38.86 0.25
CA ALA A 250 -10.53 -38.67 0.92
C ALA A 250 -10.21 -37.20 1.16
N ASP A 251 -10.41 -36.35 0.14
CA ASP A 251 -10.15 -34.90 0.26
C ASP A 251 -11.18 -34.21 1.16
N ARG A 252 -12.45 -34.60 1.07
CA ARG A 252 -13.52 -34.11 1.96
C ARG A 252 -13.22 -34.42 3.42
N LYS A 253 -12.82 -35.65 3.75
CA LYS A 253 -12.42 -36.06 5.10
C LYS A 253 -11.15 -35.37 5.56
N ALA A 254 -10.16 -35.19 4.67
CA ALA A 254 -8.93 -34.48 4.99
C ALA A 254 -9.20 -33.01 5.35
N ALA A 255 -10.12 -32.35 4.64
CA ALA A 255 -10.48 -30.97 4.93
C ALA A 255 -11.22 -30.82 6.28
N VAL A 256 -12.17 -31.70 6.58
CA VAL A 256 -12.80 -31.73 7.90
C VAL A 256 -11.76 -31.95 9.00
N LYS A 257 -10.86 -32.93 8.81
CA LYS A 257 -9.77 -33.19 9.78
C LYS A 257 -8.88 -31.96 9.97
N LYS A 258 -8.55 -31.26 8.89
CA LYS A 258 -7.74 -30.04 8.97
C LYS A 258 -8.47 -28.94 9.74
N PHE A 259 -9.76 -28.75 9.49
CA PHE A 259 -10.57 -27.79 10.22
C PHE A 259 -10.68 -28.14 11.72
N GLU A 260 -10.80 -29.40 12.07
CA GLU A 260 -10.78 -29.84 13.47
C GLU A 260 -9.43 -29.51 14.13
N MET A 261 -8.29 -29.76 13.46
CA MET A 261 -6.97 -29.38 13.97
C MET A 261 -6.89 -27.86 14.26
N MET A 262 -7.43 -27.03 13.36
CA MET A 262 -7.42 -25.58 13.55
C MET A 262 -8.40 -25.13 14.63
N TYR A 263 -9.55 -25.80 14.74
CA TYR A 263 -10.51 -25.59 15.84
C TYR A 263 -9.87 -25.87 17.20
N ASP A 264 -9.06 -26.95 17.31
CA ASP A 264 -8.33 -27.30 18.54
C ASP A 264 -7.24 -26.27 18.90
N LEU A 265 -6.68 -25.57 17.90
CA LEU A 265 -5.81 -24.41 18.12
C LEU A 265 -6.56 -23.16 18.59
N GLY A 266 -7.90 -23.18 18.54
CA GLY A 266 -8.76 -22.12 19.05
C GLY A 266 -9.44 -21.26 17.96
N PHE A 267 -9.26 -21.55 16.67
CA PHE A 267 -9.97 -20.86 15.60
C PHE A 267 -11.48 -21.14 15.66
N ARG A 268 -12.26 -20.10 15.33
CA ARG A 268 -13.73 -20.15 15.33
C ARG A 268 -14.33 -19.58 14.03
N SER A 269 -13.47 -19.22 13.09
CA SER A 269 -13.87 -18.72 11.78
C SER A 269 -13.01 -19.36 10.70
N PHE A 270 -13.63 -19.77 9.60
CA PHE A 270 -13.00 -20.57 8.56
C PHE A 270 -13.32 -20.06 7.15
N ALA A 271 -12.39 -20.25 6.23
CA ALA A 271 -12.59 -19.98 4.83
C ALA A 271 -11.98 -21.08 3.95
N VAL A 272 -12.45 -21.16 2.69
CA VAL A 272 -11.85 -21.99 1.66
C VAL A 272 -11.55 -21.13 0.44
N PHE A 273 -10.35 -21.26 -0.11
CA PHE A 273 -9.91 -20.47 -1.25
C PHE A 273 -9.69 -21.35 -2.48
N PHE A 274 -10.16 -20.86 -3.62
CA PHE A 274 -10.00 -21.47 -4.94
C PHE A 274 -9.52 -20.45 -5.98
N ASP A 275 -8.98 -19.31 -5.53
CA ASP A 275 -8.40 -18.29 -6.39
C ASP A 275 -7.13 -18.79 -7.08
N ASP A 276 -6.86 -18.26 -8.27
CA ASP A 276 -5.64 -18.47 -9.07
C ASP A 276 -5.34 -19.94 -9.42
N ILE A 277 -6.36 -20.74 -9.58
CA ILE A 277 -6.25 -22.15 -10.03
C ILE A 277 -6.96 -22.39 -11.35
N GLY A 278 -6.62 -23.53 -11.97
CA GLY A 278 -7.25 -24.01 -13.19
C GLY A 278 -7.62 -25.49 -13.12
N GLY A 279 -8.03 -26.05 -14.24
CA GLY A 279 -8.35 -27.46 -14.37
C GLY A 279 -9.58 -27.90 -13.57
N GLU A 280 -9.54 -29.11 -13.02
CA GLU A 280 -10.67 -29.74 -12.31
C GLU A 280 -11.03 -28.97 -11.03
N GLY A 281 -10.04 -28.46 -10.31
CA GLY A 281 -10.23 -27.68 -9.08
C GLY A 281 -11.00 -26.36 -9.28
N ALA A 282 -11.05 -25.85 -10.51
CA ALA A 282 -11.72 -24.60 -10.85
C ALA A 282 -13.23 -24.77 -11.22
N LYS A 283 -13.74 -25.99 -11.24
CA LYS A 283 -15.15 -26.26 -11.61
C LYS A 283 -16.11 -25.90 -10.46
N PRO A 284 -17.11 -25.06 -10.69
CA PRO A 284 -18.00 -24.59 -9.63
C PRO A 284 -18.83 -25.72 -8.99
N GLU A 285 -19.20 -26.75 -9.74
CA GLU A 285 -19.99 -27.87 -9.22
C GLU A 285 -19.22 -28.63 -8.14
N GLY A 286 -17.94 -28.95 -8.38
CA GLY A 286 -17.09 -29.60 -7.40
C GLY A 286 -16.82 -28.73 -6.17
N GLN A 287 -16.65 -27.42 -6.38
CA GLN A 287 -16.50 -26.47 -5.28
C GLN A 287 -17.76 -26.40 -4.42
N VAL A 288 -18.93 -26.33 -5.01
CA VAL A 288 -20.22 -26.31 -4.30
C VAL A 288 -20.41 -27.58 -3.44
N GLU A 289 -20.20 -28.76 -4.05
CA GLU A 289 -20.34 -30.02 -3.33
C GLU A 289 -19.39 -30.12 -2.12
N PHE A 290 -18.14 -29.74 -2.33
CA PHE A 290 -17.12 -29.73 -1.29
C PHE A 290 -17.46 -28.77 -0.16
N LEU A 291 -17.87 -27.53 -0.48
CA LEU A 291 -18.22 -26.52 0.49
C LEU A 291 -19.45 -26.86 1.29
N ASN A 292 -20.52 -27.35 0.65
CA ASN A 292 -21.74 -27.79 1.33
C ASN A 292 -21.45 -28.99 2.26
N TYR A 293 -20.54 -29.91 1.83
CA TYR A 293 -20.09 -30.99 2.69
C TYR A 293 -19.37 -30.46 3.95
N LEU A 294 -18.43 -29.51 3.82
CA LEU A 294 -17.74 -28.91 4.94
C LEU A 294 -18.71 -28.13 5.86
N ASN A 295 -19.66 -27.42 5.27
CA ASN A 295 -20.67 -26.69 5.99
C ASN A 295 -21.49 -27.62 6.88
N LYS A 296 -21.99 -28.73 6.30
CA LYS A 296 -22.77 -29.75 6.99
C LYS A 296 -21.95 -30.51 8.05
N GLU A 297 -20.76 -31.00 7.67
CA GLU A 297 -20.00 -31.96 8.47
C GLU A 297 -19.13 -31.28 9.56
N PHE A 298 -18.84 -29.99 9.42
CA PHE A 298 -18.04 -29.26 10.38
C PHE A 298 -18.72 -28.00 10.92
N ILE A 299 -19.10 -27.03 10.05
CA ILE A 299 -19.61 -25.72 10.50
C ILE A 299 -20.88 -25.86 11.33
N HIS A 300 -21.89 -26.54 10.80
CA HIS A 300 -23.19 -26.72 11.48
C HIS A 300 -23.14 -27.60 12.72
N LYS A 301 -22.05 -28.36 12.90
CA LYS A 301 -21.85 -29.18 14.12
C LYS A 301 -21.23 -28.41 15.29
N LYS A 302 -20.82 -27.17 15.07
CA LYS A 302 -20.10 -26.34 16.05
C LYS A 302 -20.80 -25.01 16.27
N PRO A 303 -21.54 -24.84 17.38
CA PRO A 303 -22.39 -23.67 17.60
C PRO A 303 -21.60 -22.37 17.84
N ASP A 304 -20.28 -22.47 18.10
CA ASP A 304 -19.38 -21.33 18.32
C ASP A 304 -18.51 -20.99 17.09
N VAL A 305 -18.76 -21.64 15.94
CA VAL A 305 -18.09 -21.36 14.66
C VAL A 305 -18.96 -20.41 13.81
N THR A 306 -18.31 -19.40 13.19
CA THR A 306 -18.99 -18.48 12.29
C THR A 306 -19.32 -19.14 10.95
N PRO A 307 -20.25 -18.59 10.15
CA PRO A 307 -20.50 -19.08 8.78
C PRO A 307 -19.23 -19.14 7.93
N LEU A 308 -19.14 -20.17 7.09
CA LEU A 308 -18.02 -20.37 6.18
C LEU A 308 -17.91 -19.25 5.13
N ILE A 309 -16.70 -18.91 4.71
CA ILE A 309 -16.45 -17.97 3.62
C ILE A 309 -15.71 -18.70 2.51
N VAL A 310 -16.03 -18.41 1.25
CA VAL A 310 -15.30 -18.94 0.09
C VAL A 310 -14.79 -17.82 -0.81
N CYS A 311 -13.53 -17.93 -1.24
CA CYS A 311 -13.04 -17.23 -2.42
C CYS A 311 -13.18 -18.16 -3.61
N PRO A 312 -14.08 -17.90 -4.56
CA PRO A 312 -14.30 -18.74 -5.74
C PRO A 312 -13.18 -18.55 -6.76
N THR A 313 -13.02 -19.46 -7.72
CA THR A 313 -12.04 -19.28 -8.80
C THR A 313 -12.38 -18.07 -9.67
N ALA A 314 -13.66 -17.85 -9.97
CA ALA A 314 -14.13 -16.65 -10.66
C ALA A 314 -14.45 -15.54 -9.64
N TYR A 315 -13.44 -15.03 -8.95
CA TYR A 315 -13.59 -14.04 -7.87
C TYR A 315 -13.77 -12.59 -8.35
N SER A 316 -13.74 -12.33 -9.68
CA SER A 316 -13.87 -10.98 -10.26
C SER A 316 -14.78 -10.97 -11.48
N GLY A 317 -15.16 -9.76 -11.94
CA GLY A 317 -15.93 -9.58 -13.17
C GLY A 317 -17.43 -9.40 -12.95
N GLY A 318 -18.18 -9.36 -14.04
CA GLY A 318 -19.61 -8.99 -14.06
C GLY A 318 -20.61 -10.11 -13.77
N GLY A 319 -20.14 -11.35 -13.52
CA GLY A 319 -20.98 -12.50 -13.33
C GLY A 319 -21.06 -13.40 -14.58
N GLY A 320 -21.68 -14.58 -14.45
CA GLY A 320 -21.86 -15.58 -15.49
C GLY A 320 -22.20 -16.95 -14.92
N ARG A 321 -22.17 -18.00 -15.77
CA ARG A 321 -22.59 -19.36 -15.41
C ARG A 321 -21.94 -19.91 -14.13
N TYR A 322 -20.65 -19.63 -13.94
CA TYR A 322 -19.94 -20.02 -12.71
C TYR A 322 -20.62 -19.45 -11.45
N HIS A 323 -20.94 -18.15 -11.48
CA HIS A 323 -21.56 -17.47 -10.35
C HIS A 323 -23.02 -17.87 -10.14
N GLU A 324 -23.73 -18.23 -11.23
CA GLU A 324 -25.07 -18.79 -11.13
C GLU A 324 -25.07 -20.12 -10.38
N VAL A 325 -24.16 -21.04 -10.74
CA VAL A 325 -24.01 -22.32 -10.04
C VAL A 325 -23.71 -22.12 -8.56
N MET A 326 -22.77 -21.21 -8.24
CA MET A 326 -22.46 -20.87 -6.85
C MET A 326 -23.68 -20.27 -6.15
N GLY A 327 -24.40 -19.36 -6.79
CA GLY A 327 -25.59 -18.72 -6.22
C GLY A 327 -26.74 -19.67 -5.97
N GLU A 328 -27.01 -20.59 -6.89
CA GLU A 328 -28.15 -21.51 -6.86
C GLU A 328 -27.93 -22.68 -5.89
N HIS A 329 -26.73 -23.27 -5.89
CA HIS A 329 -26.49 -24.57 -5.28
C HIS A 329 -25.66 -24.52 -4.00
N LEU A 330 -24.95 -23.41 -3.71
CA LEU A 330 -24.19 -23.26 -2.48
C LEU A 330 -25.13 -22.91 -1.32
N ASP A 331 -24.93 -23.52 -0.16
CA ASP A 331 -25.69 -23.22 1.06
C ASP A 331 -25.71 -21.70 1.33
N LYS A 332 -26.89 -21.17 1.68
CA LYS A 332 -27.13 -19.71 1.70
C LYS A 332 -26.40 -18.96 2.79
N ASP A 333 -25.94 -19.63 3.82
CA ASP A 333 -25.14 -19.07 4.90
C ASP A 333 -23.65 -18.97 4.58
N ILE A 334 -23.16 -19.63 3.52
CA ILE A 334 -21.76 -19.50 3.07
C ILE A 334 -21.56 -18.16 2.35
N GLY A 335 -20.62 -17.34 2.86
CA GLY A 335 -20.24 -16.08 2.24
C GLY A 335 -19.38 -16.29 0.99
N ILE A 336 -19.63 -15.54 -0.10
CA ILE A 336 -18.88 -15.64 -1.35
C ILE A 336 -18.11 -14.36 -1.58
N MET A 337 -16.79 -14.47 -1.76
CA MET A 337 -15.90 -13.33 -2.01
C MET A 337 -15.98 -12.85 -3.46
N TRP A 338 -15.75 -11.55 -3.65
CA TRP A 338 -15.66 -10.88 -4.92
C TRP A 338 -14.71 -9.68 -4.84
N THR A 339 -13.81 -9.50 -5.82
CA THR A 339 -12.80 -8.44 -5.82
C THR A 339 -13.21 -7.18 -6.58
N GLY A 340 -14.33 -7.21 -7.26
CA GLY A 340 -14.82 -6.12 -8.11
C GLY A 340 -14.93 -6.50 -9.58
N SER A 341 -15.15 -5.51 -10.44
CA SER A 341 -15.26 -5.73 -11.90
C SER A 341 -13.94 -6.21 -12.54
N GLY A 342 -12.84 -6.15 -11.81
CA GLY A 342 -11.53 -6.69 -12.14
C GLY A 342 -10.84 -7.19 -10.89
N ILE A 343 -9.65 -7.80 -11.05
CA ILE A 343 -8.85 -8.30 -9.94
C ILE A 343 -8.50 -7.15 -8.99
N VAL A 344 -8.01 -6.03 -9.54
CA VAL A 344 -7.76 -4.77 -8.84
C VAL A 344 -8.69 -3.72 -9.44
N SER A 345 -9.70 -3.30 -8.70
CA SER A 345 -10.71 -2.37 -9.21
C SER A 345 -11.45 -1.63 -8.09
N ASP A 346 -12.18 -0.60 -8.48
CA ASP A 346 -13.14 0.06 -7.60
C ASP A 346 -14.36 -0.82 -7.31
N ILE A 347 -14.99 -0.61 -6.16
CA ILE A 347 -16.24 -1.26 -5.78
C ILE A 347 -17.39 -0.29 -6.03
N ARG A 348 -18.03 -0.41 -7.19
CA ARG A 348 -19.13 0.45 -7.61
C ARG A 348 -20.45 -0.20 -7.32
N THR A 349 -21.40 0.56 -6.79
CA THR A 349 -22.74 0.08 -6.41
C THR A 349 -23.48 -0.66 -7.54
N PRO A 350 -23.49 -0.17 -8.81
CA PRO A 350 -24.16 -0.90 -9.89
C PRO A 350 -23.53 -2.28 -10.16
N ALA A 351 -22.20 -2.37 -10.15
CA ALA A 351 -21.48 -3.63 -10.38
C ALA A 351 -21.71 -4.62 -9.24
N LEU A 352 -21.67 -4.15 -7.98
CA LEU A 352 -21.95 -4.97 -6.81
C LEU A 352 -23.39 -5.50 -6.81
N LYS A 353 -24.37 -4.67 -7.12
CA LYS A 353 -25.77 -5.12 -7.29
C LYS A 353 -25.91 -6.12 -8.44
N GLY A 354 -25.12 -5.95 -9.50
CA GLY A 354 -25.09 -6.88 -10.64
C GLY A 354 -24.62 -8.27 -10.21
N ILE A 355 -23.44 -8.38 -9.59
CA ILE A 355 -22.91 -9.68 -9.15
C ILE A 355 -23.77 -10.32 -8.07
N ASN A 356 -24.37 -9.57 -7.15
CA ASN A 356 -25.24 -10.10 -6.10
C ASN A 356 -26.47 -10.82 -6.65
N LYS A 357 -26.95 -10.46 -7.85
CA LYS A 357 -28.05 -11.19 -8.52
C LYS A 357 -27.63 -12.60 -8.91
N PHE A 358 -26.42 -12.77 -9.44
CA PHE A 358 -25.88 -14.09 -9.77
C PHE A 358 -25.60 -14.90 -8.50
N LEU A 359 -25.00 -14.29 -7.48
CA LEU A 359 -24.68 -14.95 -6.22
C LEU A 359 -25.90 -15.23 -5.34
N GLN A 360 -27.06 -14.60 -5.61
CA GLN A 360 -28.30 -14.65 -4.83
C GLN A 360 -28.09 -14.31 -3.33
N ARG A 361 -27.06 -13.50 -3.02
CA ARG A 361 -26.70 -13.00 -1.68
C ARG A 361 -25.78 -11.81 -1.80
N PRO A 362 -25.61 -10.98 -0.73
CA PRO A 362 -24.58 -9.96 -0.69
C PRO A 362 -23.19 -10.59 -0.81
N ALA A 363 -22.33 -10.05 -1.68
CA ALA A 363 -20.94 -10.49 -1.81
C ALA A 363 -20.14 -10.09 -0.56
N PHE A 364 -19.15 -10.91 -0.22
CA PHE A 364 -18.08 -10.55 0.71
C PHE A 364 -16.95 -9.91 -0.11
N ILE A 365 -16.61 -8.65 0.15
CA ILE A 365 -15.62 -7.94 -0.65
C ILE A 365 -14.20 -8.33 -0.22
N TRP A 366 -13.40 -8.79 -1.19
CA TRP A 366 -11.95 -8.86 -1.10
C TRP A 366 -11.39 -7.71 -1.94
N TRP A 367 -11.01 -6.62 -1.30
CA TRP A 367 -10.56 -5.43 -2.01
C TRP A 367 -9.03 -5.39 -2.13
N ASN A 368 -8.52 -5.48 -3.37
CA ASN A 368 -7.08 -5.46 -3.66
C ASN A 368 -6.51 -4.03 -3.61
N PHE A 369 -6.55 -3.43 -2.42
CA PHE A 369 -5.93 -2.17 -2.04
C PHE A 369 -5.74 -2.15 -0.50
N PRO A 370 -4.57 -1.75 0.04
CA PRO A 370 -3.38 -1.19 -0.62
C PRO A 370 -2.30 -2.24 -1.03
N VAL A 371 -2.69 -3.42 -1.43
CA VAL A 371 -1.73 -4.45 -1.84
C VAL A 371 -0.81 -3.96 -2.97
N THR A 372 0.49 -4.30 -2.85
CA THR A 372 1.54 -3.91 -3.82
C THR A 372 2.25 -5.09 -4.46
N ASP A 373 1.73 -6.29 -4.35
CA ASP A 373 2.38 -7.49 -4.90
C ASP A 373 2.52 -7.49 -6.43
N TYR A 374 1.70 -6.72 -7.14
CA TYR A 374 1.77 -6.51 -8.58
C TYR A 374 2.59 -5.26 -8.99
N VAL A 375 3.00 -4.41 -8.00
CA VAL A 375 3.83 -3.20 -8.17
C VAL A 375 4.78 -3.06 -6.97
N ARG A 376 5.56 -4.09 -6.70
CA ARG A 376 6.37 -4.24 -5.48
C ARG A 376 7.39 -3.15 -5.20
N HIS A 377 7.72 -2.34 -6.20
CA HIS A 377 8.62 -1.20 -6.06
C HIS A 377 7.98 -0.01 -5.31
N ALA A 378 6.65 0.02 -5.17
CA ALA A 378 5.90 1.15 -4.64
C ALA A 378 5.40 0.93 -3.20
N LEU A 379 5.05 2.04 -2.55
CA LEU A 379 4.25 2.08 -1.33
C LEU A 379 2.91 2.77 -1.64
N PHE A 380 1.81 2.22 -1.12
CA PHE A 380 0.48 2.84 -1.25
C PHE A 380 0.08 3.55 0.05
N LEU A 381 0.72 4.70 0.30
CA LEU A 381 0.50 5.51 1.51
C LEU A 381 -0.51 6.64 1.29
N GLY A 382 -1.13 6.70 0.12
CA GLY A 382 -2.01 7.78 -0.30
C GLY A 382 -3.44 7.65 0.22
N ARG A 383 -4.29 8.52 -0.33
CA ARG A 383 -5.73 8.56 -0.04
C ARG A 383 -6.41 7.25 -0.40
N THR A 384 -7.38 6.84 0.41
CA THR A 384 -8.19 5.65 0.16
C THR A 384 -9.53 6.08 -0.43
N TYR A 385 -9.81 5.66 -1.66
CA TYR A 385 -11.06 5.93 -2.38
C TYR A 385 -11.34 4.80 -3.38
N GLY A 386 -12.48 4.86 -4.06
CA GLY A 386 -12.86 3.84 -5.05
C GLY A 386 -13.92 2.85 -4.55
N VAL A 387 -14.52 3.12 -3.38
CA VAL A 387 -15.67 2.36 -2.87
C VAL A 387 -16.84 3.32 -2.70
N ASP A 388 -17.96 3.05 -3.36
CA ASP A 388 -19.13 3.88 -3.27
C ASP A 388 -19.78 3.78 -1.87
N ALA A 389 -20.14 4.91 -1.27
CA ALA A 389 -20.72 4.93 0.08
C ALA A 389 -22.07 4.20 0.17
N ASP A 390 -22.85 4.23 -0.90
CA ASP A 390 -24.13 3.54 -1.01
C ASP A 390 -24.01 2.05 -1.37
N ALA A 391 -22.79 1.55 -1.54
CA ALA A 391 -22.53 0.11 -1.72
C ALA A 391 -22.60 -0.69 -0.41
N MET A 392 -22.36 -0.05 0.74
CA MET A 392 -22.23 -0.72 2.04
C MET A 392 -23.40 -1.66 2.39
N PRO A 393 -24.68 -1.30 2.15
CA PRO A 393 -25.81 -2.20 2.47
C PRO A 393 -25.89 -3.46 1.57
N TYR A 394 -25.13 -3.52 0.51
CA TYR A 394 -25.17 -4.61 -0.47
C TYR A 394 -23.98 -5.58 -0.35
N MET A 395 -23.15 -5.42 0.71
CA MET A 395 -22.04 -6.35 0.99
C MET A 395 -22.22 -7.07 2.33
N GLN A 396 -21.82 -8.32 2.39
CA GLN A 396 -21.79 -9.11 3.62
C GLN A 396 -20.63 -8.71 4.51
N GLY A 397 -19.49 -8.39 3.92
CA GLY A 397 -18.27 -8.02 4.62
C GLY A 397 -17.29 -7.32 3.68
N PHE A 398 -16.25 -6.75 4.25
CA PHE A 398 -15.19 -6.04 3.55
C PHE A 398 -13.82 -6.40 4.14
N ALA A 399 -12.98 -7.07 3.35
CA ALA A 399 -11.60 -7.36 3.67
C ALA A 399 -10.67 -6.67 2.67
N SER A 400 -9.87 -5.73 3.15
CA SER A 400 -8.82 -5.06 2.38
C SER A 400 -7.60 -5.97 2.30
N ASN A 401 -7.04 -6.19 1.10
CA ASN A 401 -5.76 -6.87 0.91
C ASN A 401 -4.63 -5.85 1.09
N PRO A 402 -3.81 -5.95 2.14
CA PRO A 402 -2.81 -4.95 2.49
C PRO A 402 -1.48 -5.14 1.74
N MET A 403 -0.54 -4.20 1.94
CA MET A 403 0.85 -4.41 1.56
C MET A 403 1.49 -5.52 2.41
N ASP A 404 2.56 -6.13 1.90
CA ASP A 404 3.46 -7.02 2.65
C ASP A 404 4.18 -6.32 3.83
N LYS A 405 3.88 -5.05 4.06
CA LYS A 405 4.38 -4.15 5.09
C LYS A 405 3.26 -3.79 6.07
N PRO A 406 3.15 -4.51 7.20
CA PRO A 406 2.03 -4.36 8.12
C PRO A 406 1.93 -2.94 8.69
N GLU A 407 3.03 -2.32 9.10
CA GLU A 407 2.99 -0.99 9.71
C GLU A 407 2.65 0.11 8.69
N ALA A 408 3.21 0.04 7.48
CA ALA A 408 2.92 0.98 6.41
C ALA A 408 1.45 0.89 5.95
N SER A 409 0.88 -0.31 5.95
CA SER A 409 -0.53 -0.54 5.59
C SER A 409 -1.52 0.17 6.50
N LYS A 410 -1.16 0.49 7.75
CA LYS A 410 -2.06 1.13 8.73
C LYS A 410 -2.58 2.50 8.28
N ILE A 411 -1.85 3.23 7.44
CA ILE A 411 -2.30 4.52 6.90
C ILE A 411 -3.58 4.33 6.08
N SER A 412 -3.55 3.41 5.12
CA SER A 412 -4.74 3.09 4.29
C SER A 412 -5.80 2.33 5.08
N LEU A 413 -5.40 1.39 5.97
CA LEU A 413 -6.34 0.62 6.79
C LEU A 413 -7.10 1.48 7.80
N PHE A 414 -6.51 2.58 8.29
CA PHE A 414 -7.23 3.58 9.08
C PHE A 414 -8.42 4.16 8.31
N SER A 415 -8.20 4.46 7.04
CA SER A 415 -9.26 4.95 6.15
C SER A 415 -10.30 3.87 5.86
N VAL A 416 -9.88 2.62 5.64
CA VAL A 416 -10.80 1.48 5.46
C VAL A 416 -11.67 1.28 6.70
N ALA A 417 -11.08 1.35 7.90
CA ALA A 417 -11.84 1.25 9.15
C ALA A 417 -12.93 2.33 9.25
N ASN A 418 -12.60 3.58 8.91
CA ASN A 418 -13.56 4.68 8.95
C ASN A 418 -14.64 4.54 7.86
N MET A 419 -14.24 4.20 6.64
CA MET A 419 -15.14 4.02 5.49
C MET A 419 -16.18 2.90 5.73
N THR A 420 -15.76 1.76 6.27
CA THR A 420 -16.63 0.62 6.51
C THR A 420 -17.47 0.74 7.78
N TRP A 421 -17.09 1.67 8.67
CA TRP A 421 -17.85 1.98 9.88
C TRP A 421 -18.97 2.98 9.61
N ASN A 422 -18.65 4.13 8.98
CA ASN A 422 -19.58 5.21 8.69
C ASN A 422 -19.27 5.82 7.32
N ALA A 423 -19.71 5.13 6.28
CA ALA A 423 -19.43 5.51 4.89
C ALA A 423 -19.97 6.90 4.51
N LYS A 424 -21.10 7.29 5.11
CA LYS A 424 -21.74 8.59 4.84
C LYS A 424 -20.91 9.75 5.36
N ALA A 425 -20.20 9.57 6.48
CA ALA A 425 -19.35 10.60 7.08
C ALA A 425 -17.89 10.51 6.60
N TYR A 426 -17.57 9.51 5.79
CA TYR A 426 -16.22 9.29 5.30
C TYR A 426 -15.81 10.37 4.28
N ASP A 427 -14.69 11.04 4.55
CA ASP A 427 -14.00 11.94 3.66
C ASP A 427 -12.57 11.40 3.48
N SER A 428 -12.22 11.05 2.25
CA SER A 428 -10.94 10.41 1.91
C SER A 428 -9.73 11.28 2.24
N ASP A 429 -9.77 12.57 1.85
CA ASP A 429 -8.66 13.50 2.06
C ASP A 429 -8.47 13.83 3.55
N LYS A 430 -9.56 14.18 4.21
CA LYS A 430 -9.54 14.48 5.65
C LYS A 430 -9.10 13.28 6.48
N THR A 431 -9.65 12.09 6.21
CA THR A 431 -9.31 10.88 6.95
C THR A 431 -7.85 10.49 6.74
N TRP A 432 -7.32 10.61 5.52
CA TRP A 432 -5.92 10.37 5.22
C TRP A 432 -4.98 11.34 5.98
N LYS A 433 -5.26 12.63 5.97
CA LYS A 433 -4.48 13.63 6.72
C LYS A 433 -4.53 13.37 8.24
N ASP A 434 -5.71 13.02 8.75
CA ASP A 434 -5.87 12.72 10.17
C ASP A 434 -5.21 11.38 10.55
N SER A 435 -5.20 10.35 9.67
CA SER A 435 -4.47 9.11 9.92
C SER A 435 -2.98 9.37 10.15
N ILE A 436 -2.36 10.22 9.32
CA ILE A 436 -0.96 10.58 9.45
C ILE A 436 -0.70 11.34 10.75
N ARG A 437 -1.55 12.31 11.12
CA ARG A 437 -1.41 13.05 12.38
C ARG A 437 -1.57 12.17 13.62
N ILE A 438 -2.48 11.18 13.57
CA ILE A 438 -2.77 10.29 14.69
C ILE A 438 -1.72 9.18 14.83
N LEU A 439 -1.28 8.62 13.71
CA LEU A 439 -0.32 7.51 13.73
C LEU A 439 1.12 8.00 13.90
N PHE A 440 1.45 9.22 13.44
CA PHE A 440 2.80 9.79 13.45
C PHE A 440 2.82 11.21 14.03
N PRO A 441 2.36 11.43 15.27
CA PRO A 441 2.20 12.78 15.82
C PRO A 441 3.51 13.58 15.92
N GLY A 442 4.67 12.90 16.11
CA GLY A 442 5.98 13.52 16.21
C GLY A 442 6.57 14.01 14.89
N CYS A 443 6.12 13.47 13.75
CA CYS A 443 6.66 13.76 12.42
C CYS A 443 5.57 13.91 11.33
N ALA A 444 4.36 14.31 11.70
CA ALA A 444 3.21 14.32 10.81
C ALA A 444 3.44 15.08 9.48
N SER A 445 4.12 16.23 9.50
CA SER A 445 4.41 16.99 8.29
C SER A 445 5.36 16.26 7.34
N ALA A 446 6.44 15.66 7.87
CA ALA A 446 7.38 14.88 7.09
C ALA A 446 6.72 13.61 6.52
N MET A 447 5.90 12.93 7.32
CA MET A 447 5.10 11.80 6.89
C MET A 447 4.09 12.17 5.82
N GLN A 448 3.47 13.36 5.91
CA GLN A 448 2.56 13.86 4.88
C GLN A 448 3.28 14.05 3.54
N THR A 449 4.49 14.64 3.55
CA THR A 449 5.34 14.76 2.35
C THR A 449 5.69 13.39 1.80
N PHE A 450 6.19 12.47 2.64
CA PHE A 450 6.56 11.13 2.20
C PHE A 450 5.38 10.36 1.61
N ALA A 451 4.23 10.38 2.28
CA ALA A 451 3.02 9.68 1.82
C ALA A 451 2.42 10.27 0.54
N ASN A 452 2.49 11.60 0.37
CA ASN A 452 2.00 12.26 -0.84
C ASN A 452 2.74 11.82 -2.10
N HIS A 453 4.06 11.58 -1.97
CA HIS A 453 4.93 11.15 -3.07
C HIS A 453 5.13 9.63 -3.17
N ASN A 454 4.47 8.84 -2.32
CA ASN A 454 4.51 7.38 -2.34
C ASN A 454 3.07 6.83 -2.24
N SER A 455 2.21 7.23 -3.15
CA SER A 455 0.77 6.97 -3.13
C SER A 455 0.25 6.17 -4.33
N ASP A 456 1.07 5.97 -5.35
CA ASP A 456 0.74 5.20 -6.57
C ASP A 456 1.97 4.39 -7.04
N GLY A 457 1.71 3.22 -7.60
CA GLY A 457 2.75 2.35 -8.17
C GLY A 457 2.96 2.53 -9.67
N GLY A 458 2.22 3.43 -10.31
CA GLY A 458 2.28 3.63 -11.76
C GLY A 458 1.56 2.56 -12.58
N PRO A 459 1.85 2.48 -13.87
CA PRO A 459 1.23 1.51 -14.77
C PRO A 459 1.50 0.07 -14.35
N SER A 460 0.47 -0.76 -14.38
CA SER A 460 0.55 -2.18 -14.07
C SER A 460 -0.28 -3.01 -15.05
N GLY A 461 -0.13 -4.34 -14.99
CA GLY A 461 -0.94 -5.27 -15.76
C GLY A 461 -2.45 -5.19 -15.47
N HIS A 462 -2.83 -4.62 -14.35
CA HIS A 462 -4.23 -4.45 -13.95
C HIS A 462 -4.86 -3.13 -14.41
N ASN A 463 -4.08 -2.19 -14.96
CA ASN A 463 -4.52 -0.85 -15.39
C ASN A 463 -5.24 -0.06 -14.28
N TYR A 464 -4.99 -0.38 -13.02
CA TYR A 464 -5.55 0.29 -11.86
C TYR A 464 -4.55 1.32 -11.35
N ARG A 465 -5.00 2.55 -11.17
CA ARG A 465 -4.16 3.68 -10.77
C ARG A 465 -4.81 4.46 -9.64
N LYS A 466 -3.98 4.94 -8.74
CA LYS A 466 -4.27 6.00 -7.78
C LYS A 466 -3.45 7.24 -8.16
N GLU A 467 -3.72 8.34 -7.54
CA GLU A 467 -3.03 9.59 -7.83
C GLU A 467 -1.76 9.73 -6.99
N GLU A 468 -0.69 10.24 -7.58
CA GLU A 468 0.58 10.54 -6.91
C GLU A 468 0.88 12.03 -7.01
N SER A 469 1.40 12.63 -5.92
CA SER A 469 1.94 14.00 -5.91
C SER A 469 0.95 15.07 -6.40
N VAL A 470 -0.33 14.85 -6.21
CA VAL A 470 -1.46 15.61 -6.83
C VAL A 470 -1.31 17.11 -6.69
N GLU A 471 -0.85 17.58 -5.52
CA GLU A 471 -0.78 19.01 -5.19
C GLU A 471 0.38 19.73 -5.89
N ILE A 472 1.45 19.01 -6.24
CA ILE A 472 2.64 19.57 -6.88
C ILE A 472 2.75 19.24 -8.37
N ALA A 473 2.08 18.20 -8.86
CA ALA A 473 2.15 17.77 -10.26
C ALA A 473 1.89 18.91 -11.28
N PRO A 474 0.88 19.79 -11.08
CA PRO A 474 0.68 20.92 -11.99
C PRO A 474 1.85 21.92 -12.01
N VAL A 475 2.53 22.09 -10.87
CA VAL A 475 3.69 22.98 -10.75
C VAL A 475 4.91 22.38 -11.44
N VAL A 476 5.10 21.08 -11.28
CA VAL A 476 6.14 20.31 -11.99
C VAL A 476 6.00 20.50 -13.50
N GLU A 477 4.80 20.25 -14.04
CA GLU A 477 4.54 20.40 -15.47
C GLU A 477 4.74 21.84 -15.96
N GLN A 478 4.33 22.84 -15.18
CA GLN A 478 4.55 24.24 -15.51
C GLN A 478 6.06 24.57 -15.63
N VAL A 479 6.88 24.10 -14.69
CA VAL A 479 8.34 24.36 -14.72
C VAL A 479 8.97 23.62 -15.88
N LEU A 480 8.63 22.35 -16.08
CA LEU A 480 9.16 21.55 -17.21
C LEU A 480 8.81 22.15 -18.57
N ASP A 481 7.56 22.63 -18.75
CA ASP A 481 7.13 23.25 -20.00
C ASP A 481 7.90 24.56 -20.29
N GLN A 482 8.14 25.36 -19.26
CA GLN A 482 8.98 26.56 -19.39
C GLN A 482 10.43 26.20 -19.77
N CYS A 483 11.02 25.19 -19.11
CA CYS A 483 12.35 24.72 -19.44
C CYS A 483 12.45 24.15 -20.88
N ARG A 484 11.44 23.39 -21.32
CA ARG A 484 11.36 22.83 -22.69
C ARG A 484 11.35 23.93 -23.76
N ARG A 485 10.75 25.08 -23.45
CA ARG A 485 10.71 26.25 -24.32
C ARG A 485 11.96 27.13 -24.24
N GLY A 486 12.92 26.79 -23.38
CA GLY A 486 14.12 27.60 -23.15
C GLY A 486 13.87 28.91 -22.43
N ALA A 487 12.75 29.04 -21.72
CA ALA A 487 12.44 30.22 -20.93
C ALA A 487 13.27 30.23 -19.62
N LYS A 488 13.54 31.44 -19.11
CA LYS A 488 14.07 31.61 -17.76
C LYS A 488 13.03 31.21 -16.72
N VAL A 489 13.43 30.42 -15.73
CA VAL A 489 12.52 29.83 -14.73
C VAL A 489 12.88 30.20 -13.30
N ALA A 490 14.14 30.54 -12.99
CA ALA A 490 14.67 30.70 -11.63
C ALA A 490 13.91 31.71 -10.77
N ASP A 491 13.37 32.79 -11.36
CA ASP A 491 12.64 33.83 -10.65
C ASP A 491 11.11 33.57 -10.59
N SER A 492 10.66 32.39 -11.08
CA SER A 492 9.22 32.11 -11.11
C SER A 492 8.72 31.50 -9.79
N LYS A 493 7.49 31.87 -9.39
CA LYS A 493 6.84 31.28 -8.18
C LYS A 493 6.69 29.76 -8.28
N ALA A 494 6.52 29.22 -9.50
CA ALA A 494 6.44 27.78 -9.74
C ALA A 494 7.77 27.12 -9.42
N PHE A 495 8.88 27.72 -9.86
CA PHE A 495 10.22 27.23 -9.57
C PHE A 495 10.53 27.23 -8.07
N GLU A 496 10.29 28.35 -7.38
CA GLU A 496 10.47 28.42 -5.92
C GLU A 496 9.64 27.35 -5.18
N ARG A 497 8.39 27.16 -5.60
CA ARG A 497 7.51 26.15 -5.00
C ARG A 497 8.03 24.73 -5.23
N LEU A 498 8.50 24.41 -6.43
CA LEU A 498 9.07 23.11 -6.74
C LEU A 498 10.37 22.87 -5.99
N LYS A 499 11.27 23.87 -5.91
CA LYS A 499 12.51 23.82 -5.13
C LYS A 499 12.24 23.58 -3.65
N ALA A 500 11.25 24.25 -3.08
CA ALA A 500 10.81 24.04 -1.70
C ALA A 500 10.27 22.62 -1.48
N GLU A 501 9.57 22.02 -2.46
CA GLU A 501 9.09 20.66 -2.35
C GLU A 501 10.23 19.65 -2.37
N PHE A 502 11.22 19.78 -3.26
CA PHE A 502 12.43 18.95 -3.23
C PHE A 502 13.20 19.08 -1.90
N SER A 503 13.24 20.28 -1.31
CA SER A 503 13.84 20.49 0.02
C SER A 503 13.10 19.70 1.10
N LYS A 504 11.76 19.67 1.09
CA LYS A 504 10.97 18.86 2.01
C LYS A 504 11.22 17.35 1.79
N MET A 505 11.30 16.91 0.54
CA MET A 505 11.60 15.51 0.20
C MET A 505 12.96 15.09 0.75
N ALA A 506 13.99 15.91 0.58
CA ALA A 506 15.34 15.64 1.07
C ALA A 506 15.43 15.59 2.61
N GLN A 507 14.61 16.35 3.32
CA GLN A 507 14.65 16.47 4.80
C GLN A 507 13.68 15.51 5.51
N ALA A 508 12.60 15.13 4.86
CA ALA A 508 11.54 14.32 5.49
C ALA A 508 12.06 12.99 6.08
N PRO A 509 12.94 12.22 5.42
CA PRO A 509 13.45 10.97 5.94
C PRO A 509 14.13 11.09 7.29
N ASP A 510 14.98 12.08 7.47
CA ASP A 510 15.68 12.29 8.75
C ASP A 510 14.71 12.66 9.88
N VAL A 511 13.72 13.47 9.59
CA VAL A 511 12.66 13.82 10.56
C VAL A 511 11.84 12.59 10.93
N ILE A 512 11.52 11.73 9.96
CA ILE A 512 10.76 10.48 10.20
C ILE A 512 11.59 9.53 11.08
N ARG A 513 12.86 9.29 10.75
CA ARG A 513 13.77 8.44 11.53
C ARG A 513 13.89 8.94 12.98
N ALA A 514 14.09 10.25 13.16
CA ALA A 514 14.34 10.84 14.46
C ALA A 514 13.10 10.97 15.34
N LYS A 515 11.92 11.17 14.78
CA LYS A 515 10.72 11.58 15.53
C LYS A 515 9.51 10.62 15.39
N SER A 516 9.63 9.55 14.62
CA SER A 516 8.57 8.55 14.54
C SER A 516 8.45 7.80 15.86
N ASN A 517 7.22 7.66 16.35
CA ASN A 517 6.88 6.83 17.51
C ASN A 517 6.70 5.35 17.12
N ASN A 518 6.96 4.98 15.87
CA ASN A 518 6.81 3.63 15.33
C ASN A 518 8.12 3.16 14.65
N PRO A 519 9.08 2.61 15.40
CA PRO A 519 10.33 2.14 14.83
C PRO A 519 10.16 0.95 13.87
N ALA A 520 9.12 0.14 14.02
CA ALA A 520 8.82 -0.95 13.10
C ALA A 520 8.41 -0.40 11.73
N PHE A 521 7.61 0.67 11.67
CA PHE A 521 7.30 1.37 10.42
C PHE A 521 8.58 1.89 9.74
N VAL A 522 9.46 2.55 10.51
CA VAL A 522 10.72 3.07 9.95
C VAL A 522 11.55 1.94 9.34
N ALA A 523 11.68 0.82 10.04
CA ALA A 523 12.41 -0.35 9.54
C ALA A 523 11.79 -0.93 8.25
N GLU A 524 10.46 -0.99 8.14
CA GLU A 524 9.76 -1.48 6.95
C GLU A 524 10.00 -0.61 5.71
N VAL A 525 10.05 0.71 5.89
CA VAL A 525 10.12 1.66 4.78
C VAL A 525 11.51 2.29 4.59
N GLU A 526 12.50 1.89 5.37
CA GLU A 526 13.85 2.46 5.31
C GLU A 526 14.46 2.47 3.90
N PRO A 527 14.32 1.42 3.08
CA PRO A 527 14.79 1.47 1.69
C PRO A 527 14.15 2.59 0.86
N TRP A 528 12.87 2.87 1.08
CA TRP A 528 12.18 3.98 0.42
C TRP A 528 12.60 5.34 0.98
N LEU A 529 12.87 5.44 2.29
CA LEU A 529 13.35 6.69 2.90
C LEU A 529 14.71 7.08 2.33
N ILE A 530 15.66 6.14 2.20
CA ILE A 530 16.98 6.37 1.59
C ILE A 530 16.84 6.87 0.16
N GLN A 531 16.03 6.20 -0.65
CA GLN A 531 15.80 6.57 -2.03
C GLN A 531 15.08 7.91 -2.17
N PHE A 532 14.13 8.20 -1.29
CA PHE A 532 13.37 9.44 -1.29
C PHE A 532 14.22 10.65 -0.94
N GLU A 533 15.13 10.49 0.03
CA GLU A 533 16.13 11.50 0.39
C GLU A 533 17.04 11.82 -0.80
N SER A 534 17.57 10.77 -1.45
CA SER A 534 18.42 10.92 -2.63
C SER A 534 17.70 11.59 -3.79
N LEU A 535 16.44 11.24 -4.05
CA LEU A 535 15.60 11.87 -5.06
C LEU A 535 15.37 13.36 -4.77
N GLY A 536 15.07 13.71 -3.52
CA GLY A 536 14.92 15.11 -3.09
C GLY A 536 16.20 15.92 -3.29
N LYS A 537 17.36 15.37 -2.94
CA LYS A 537 18.68 15.99 -3.13
C LYS A 537 19.01 16.15 -4.64
N ALA A 538 18.74 15.12 -5.45
CA ALA A 538 18.94 15.20 -6.89
C ALA A 538 18.04 16.27 -7.53
N GLY A 539 16.79 16.40 -7.07
CA GLY A 539 15.89 17.47 -7.48
C GLY A 539 16.41 18.85 -7.11
N LEU A 540 16.88 19.04 -5.87
CA LEU A 540 17.48 20.32 -5.45
C LEU A 540 18.69 20.70 -6.29
N ASN A 541 19.61 19.76 -6.53
CA ASN A 541 20.77 20.00 -7.39
C ASN A 541 20.35 20.34 -8.82
N SER A 542 19.32 19.69 -9.36
CA SER A 542 18.77 20.02 -10.68
C SER A 542 18.21 21.45 -10.73
N MET A 543 17.54 21.92 -9.67
CA MET A 543 17.06 23.30 -9.59
C MET A 543 18.21 24.30 -9.45
N GLN A 544 19.22 24.03 -8.63
CA GLN A 544 20.40 24.85 -8.47
C GLN A 544 21.27 24.92 -9.76
N MET A 545 21.31 23.83 -10.52
CA MET A 545 21.93 23.82 -11.84
C MET A 545 21.25 24.81 -12.80
N LEU A 546 19.91 24.84 -12.81
CA LEU A 546 19.16 25.80 -13.65
C LEU A 546 19.42 27.24 -13.22
N GLU A 547 19.40 27.57 -11.92
CA GLU A 547 19.76 28.87 -11.37
C GLU A 547 21.17 29.32 -11.82
N ALA A 548 22.16 28.46 -11.64
CA ALA A 548 23.54 28.73 -12.03
C ALA A 548 23.70 28.91 -13.54
N THR A 549 22.94 28.14 -14.34
CA THR A 549 22.93 28.26 -15.80
C THR A 549 22.38 29.61 -16.23
N GLU A 550 21.29 30.08 -15.65
CA GLU A 550 20.66 31.37 -15.95
C GLU A 550 21.53 32.54 -15.47
N ALA A 551 22.26 32.37 -14.38
CA ALA A 551 23.25 33.33 -13.87
C ALA A 551 24.56 33.34 -14.69
N GLY A 552 24.72 32.46 -15.68
CA GLY A 552 25.92 32.35 -16.49
C GLY A 552 27.09 31.64 -15.81
N ASN A 553 26.90 31.05 -14.63
CA ASN A 553 27.94 30.34 -13.91
C ASN A 553 28.02 28.86 -14.33
N SER A 554 28.69 28.62 -15.46
CA SER A 554 28.79 27.27 -16.05
C SER A 554 29.53 26.26 -15.14
N SER A 555 30.50 26.72 -14.31
CA SER A 555 31.25 25.83 -13.41
C SER A 555 30.31 25.30 -12.27
N ALA A 556 29.59 26.19 -11.62
CA ALA A 556 28.63 25.79 -10.59
C ALA A 556 27.51 24.91 -11.19
N ALA A 557 27.00 25.28 -12.35
CA ALA A 557 25.96 24.49 -13.02
C ALA A 557 26.43 23.06 -13.36
N LEU A 558 27.69 22.90 -13.82
CA LEU A 558 28.25 21.58 -14.08
C LEU A 558 28.40 20.75 -12.80
N ASN A 559 28.86 21.36 -11.70
CA ASN A 559 28.98 20.66 -10.42
C ASN A 559 27.62 20.15 -9.93
N TYR A 560 26.59 20.98 -9.94
CA TYR A 560 25.23 20.56 -9.57
C TYR A 560 24.67 19.47 -10.50
N ALA A 561 24.94 19.56 -11.81
CA ALA A 561 24.54 18.51 -12.74
C ALA A 561 25.22 17.17 -12.43
N MET A 562 26.51 17.18 -12.14
CA MET A 562 27.25 15.97 -11.75
C MET A 562 26.74 15.38 -10.44
N GLU A 563 26.50 16.19 -9.42
CA GLU A 563 25.95 15.72 -8.16
C GLU A 563 24.57 15.09 -8.31
N ALA A 564 23.67 15.73 -9.09
CA ALA A 564 22.35 15.16 -9.39
C ALA A 564 22.46 13.82 -10.13
N ALA A 565 23.34 13.75 -11.15
CA ALA A 565 23.57 12.51 -11.91
C ALA A 565 24.15 11.39 -11.03
N CYS A 566 25.10 11.69 -10.17
CA CYS A 566 25.67 10.73 -9.21
C CYS A 566 24.59 10.17 -8.26
N LEU A 567 23.74 11.04 -7.69
CA LEU A 567 22.65 10.60 -6.83
C LEU A 567 21.67 9.68 -7.55
N LEU A 568 21.29 9.99 -8.79
CA LEU A 568 20.40 9.13 -9.58
C LEU A 568 21.05 7.77 -9.90
N ALA A 569 22.36 7.76 -10.21
CA ALA A 569 23.11 6.53 -10.44
C ALA A 569 23.22 5.67 -9.16
N GLU A 570 23.48 6.30 -8.01
CA GLU A 570 23.48 5.62 -6.70
C GLU A 570 22.12 5.03 -6.35
N MET A 571 21.04 5.77 -6.64
CA MET A 571 19.67 5.26 -6.46
C MET A 571 19.43 3.98 -7.27
N GLN A 572 19.85 3.93 -8.52
CA GLN A 572 19.71 2.72 -9.34
C GLN A 572 20.52 1.55 -8.78
N ARG A 573 21.79 1.80 -8.40
CA ARG A 573 22.64 0.77 -7.78
C ARG A 573 22.02 0.23 -6.51
N TYR A 574 21.59 1.11 -5.60
CA TYR A 574 20.95 0.73 -4.35
C TYR A 574 19.68 -0.08 -4.57
N SER A 575 18.81 0.33 -5.50
CA SER A 575 17.60 -0.41 -5.85
C SER A 575 17.89 -1.84 -6.31
N LYS A 576 18.94 -2.05 -7.12
CA LYS A 576 19.39 -3.39 -7.56
C LYS A 576 19.91 -4.23 -6.40
N GLU A 577 20.71 -3.67 -5.53
CA GLU A 577 21.28 -4.36 -4.37
C GLU A 577 20.19 -4.80 -3.37
N ILE A 578 19.28 -3.90 -3.05
CA ILE A 578 18.13 -4.19 -2.17
C ILE A 578 17.20 -5.25 -2.79
N SER A 579 16.91 -5.14 -4.09
CA SER A 579 16.10 -6.14 -4.79
C SER A 579 16.71 -7.55 -4.66
N LYS A 580 18.01 -7.68 -4.89
CA LYS A 580 18.72 -8.96 -4.72
C LYS A 580 18.63 -9.48 -3.28
N ALA A 581 18.83 -8.61 -2.29
CA ALA A 581 18.77 -8.97 -0.88
C ALA A 581 17.36 -9.44 -0.46
N ILE A 582 16.31 -8.71 -0.86
CA ILE A 582 14.91 -9.06 -0.57
C ILE A 582 14.55 -10.38 -1.26
N ASN A 583 14.87 -10.55 -2.54
CA ASN A 583 14.56 -11.77 -3.27
C ASN A 583 15.27 -13.01 -2.68
N LYS A 584 16.51 -12.86 -2.25
CA LYS A 584 17.24 -13.91 -1.53
C LYS A 584 16.53 -14.28 -0.23
N HIS A 585 16.15 -13.29 0.57
CA HIS A 585 15.43 -13.52 1.83
C HIS A 585 14.06 -14.17 1.59
N VAL A 586 13.27 -13.69 0.62
CA VAL A 586 11.99 -14.31 0.26
C VAL A 586 12.19 -15.77 -0.14
N THR A 587 13.19 -16.06 -0.98
CA THR A 587 13.50 -17.45 -1.39
C THR A 587 13.90 -18.33 -0.21
N GLU A 588 14.69 -17.81 0.72
CA GLU A 588 15.13 -18.53 1.92
C GLU A 588 13.95 -18.88 2.85
N VAL A 589 13.02 -17.93 3.04
CA VAL A 589 11.85 -18.10 3.91
C VAL A 589 10.79 -18.98 3.26
N THR A 590 10.42 -18.68 2.02
CA THR A 590 9.31 -19.35 1.35
C THR A 590 9.70 -20.67 0.68
N LYS A 591 11.02 -20.93 0.50
CA LYS A 591 11.56 -22.06 -0.27
C LYS A 591 11.10 -22.08 -1.73
N LYS A 592 10.64 -20.94 -2.25
CA LYS A 592 10.23 -20.76 -3.64
C LYS A 592 11.12 -19.71 -4.29
N ASN A 593 11.61 -19.99 -5.49
CA ASN A 593 12.24 -18.94 -6.31
C ASN A 593 11.16 -17.88 -6.59
N SER A 594 11.35 -16.70 -6.03
CA SER A 594 10.48 -15.57 -6.35
C SER A 594 10.90 -15.03 -7.72
N PRO A 595 10.05 -15.14 -8.76
CA PRO A 595 10.35 -14.55 -10.06
C PRO A 595 10.17 -13.01 -10.03
N TRP A 596 9.72 -12.48 -8.90
CA TRP A 596 9.31 -11.09 -8.76
C TRP A 596 10.47 -10.27 -8.22
N GLN A 597 10.98 -9.37 -9.03
CA GLN A 597 11.97 -8.41 -8.58
C GLN A 597 11.31 -7.32 -7.73
N THR A 598 11.87 -7.08 -6.56
CA THR A 598 11.43 -6.03 -5.65
C THR A 598 12.39 -4.85 -5.77
N ALA A 599 12.22 -4.01 -6.76
CA ALA A 599 12.91 -2.72 -6.82
C ALA A 599 12.38 -1.78 -5.71
N VAL A 600 13.13 -0.75 -5.39
CA VAL A 600 12.68 0.33 -4.52
C VAL A 600 12.71 1.62 -5.31
N LYS A 601 11.54 2.14 -5.66
CA LYS A 601 11.41 3.30 -6.54
C LYS A 601 10.33 4.24 -6.01
N PRO A 602 10.69 5.29 -5.27
CA PRO A 602 9.74 6.30 -4.82
C PRO A 602 9.35 7.25 -5.95
N SER A 603 8.13 7.73 -5.93
CA SER A 603 7.64 8.83 -6.81
C SER A 603 7.81 8.59 -8.31
N GLU A 604 7.50 7.40 -8.78
CA GLU A 604 7.73 6.98 -10.18
C GLU A 604 6.83 7.69 -11.21
N LEU A 605 5.73 8.32 -10.79
CA LEU A 605 4.81 8.98 -11.73
C LEU A 605 5.15 10.45 -11.96
N VAL A 606 5.60 11.19 -10.95
CA VAL A 606 5.72 12.65 -11.02
C VAL A 606 7.14 13.11 -10.71
N MET A 607 7.64 12.88 -9.49
CA MET A 607 8.88 13.54 -9.08
C MET A 607 10.14 12.90 -9.67
N ALA A 608 10.21 11.58 -9.76
CA ALA A 608 11.40 10.93 -10.33
C ALA A 608 11.55 11.20 -11.83
N PRO A 609 10.50 11.13 -12.66
CA PRO A 609 10.57 11.59 -14.05
C PRO A 609 10.94 13.08 -14.17
N ALA A 610 10.38 13.93 -13.31
CA ALA A 610 10.67 15.36 -13.33
C ALA A 610 12.16 15.66 -13.06
N VAL A 611 12.77 15.01 -12.05
CA VAL A 611 14.19 15.20 -11.75
C VAL A 611 15.07 14.80 -12.92
N ARG A 612 14.78 13.66 -13.54
CA ARG A 612 15.53 13.21 -14.73
C ARG A 612 15.40 14.21 -15.89
N GLU A 613 14.22 14.72 -16.13
CA GLU A 613 13.97 15.67 -17.20
C GLU A 613 14.56 17.07 -16.92
N LEU A 614 14.48 17.56 -15.69
CA LEU A 614 15.11 18.82 -15.27
C LEU A 614 16.64 18.76 -15.45
N LEU A 615 17.25 17.64 -15.01
CA LEU A 615 18.68 17.40 -15.18
C LEU A 615 19.08 17.41 -16.65
N ASP A 616 18.34 16.70 -17.49
CA ASP A 616 18.62 16.60 -18.92
C ASP A 616 18.45 17.97 -19.63
N LEU A 617 17.37 18.70 -19.35
CA LEU A 617 17.12 20.02 -19.93
C LEU A 617 18.19 21.05 -19.52
N GLY A 618 18.61 21.05 -18.26
CA GLY A 618 19.56 22.01 -17.74
C GLY A 618 21.02 21.69 -18.05
N SER A 619 21.40 20.39 -18.06
CA SER A 619 22.80 20.00 -18.33
C SER A 619 23.20 20.18 -19.80
N THR A 620 22.27 20.01 -20.73
CA THR A 620 22.56 20.14 -22.18
C THR A 620 23.20 21.48 -22.57
N PRO A 621 22.66 22.65 -22.17
CA PRO A 621 23.30 23.96 -22.46
C PRO A 621 24.66 24.12 -21.78
N VAL A 622 24.81 23.62 -20.55
CA VAL A 622 26.07 23.72 -19.80
C VAL A 622 27.17 22.92 -20.47
N LEU A 623 26.89 21.66 -20.81
CA LEU A 623 27.82 20.79 -21.49
C LEU A 623 28.23 21.35 -22.88
N SER A 624 27.28 21.96 -23.60
CA SER A 624 27.58 22.62 -24.89
C SER A 624 28.57 23.80 -24.72
N ARG A 625 28.41 24.59 -23.68
CA ARG A 625 29.32 25.71 -23.38
C ARG A 625 30.70 25.25 -22.93
N VAL A 626 30.77 24.27 -22.06
CA VAL A 626 32.03 23.76 -21.47
C VAL A 626 32.84 23.00 -22.52
N SER A 627 32.20 22.18 -23.34
CA SER A 627 32.87 21.39 -24.39
C SER A 627 33.23 22.19 -25.64
N GLY A 628 32.68 23.38 -25.85
CA GLY A 628 32.76 24.15 -27.08
C GLY A 628 32.09 23.45 -28.28
N GLN A 629 31.36 22.40 -28.06
CA GLN A 629 30.65 21.61 -29.07
C GLN A 629 29.15 21.55 -28.78
N ALA A 630 28.32 21.55 -29.80
CA ALA A 630 26.90 21.34 -29.64
C ALA A 630 26.63 19.98 -28.99
N VAL A 631 26.01 19.99 -27.83
CA VAL A 631 25.55 18.78 -27.14
C VAL A 631 24.03 18.68 -27.31
N GLY A 632 23.59 17.60 -27.96
CA GLY A 632 22.17 17.35 -28.18
C GLY A 632 21.57 16.49 -27.08
N ARG A 633 20.30 16.73 -26.79
CA ARG A 633 19.49 15.86 -25.91
C ARG A 633 19.18 14.56 -26.66
N VAL A 634 19.59 13.45 -26.06
CA VAL A 634 19.25 12.13 -26.59
C VAL A 634 17.78 11.81 -26.26
N LYS A 635 17.03 11.43 -27.30
CA LYS A 635 15.61 11.03 -27.12
C LYS A 635 15.35 9.68 -27.76
N PRO A 636 14.72 8.74 -27.08
CA PRO A 636 14.26 7.52 -27.70
C PRO A 636 13.08 7.81 -28.65
N TYR A 637 12.98 7.06 -29.73
CA TYR A 637 11.83 7.09 -30.64
C TYR A 637 11.57 5.71 -31.23
N VAL A 638 10.31 5.46 -31.57
CA VAL A 638 9.86 4.20 -32.14
C VAL A 638 8.85 4.43 -33.25
N SER A 639 8.65 3.43 -34.09
CA SER A 639 7.51 3.46 -35.03
C SER A 639 6.19 3.64 -34.29
N THR A 640 5.21 4.26 -34.94
CA THR A 640 3.93 4.63 -34.30
C THR A 640 3.17 3.48 -33.63
N LYS A 641 3.53 2.24 -33.96
CA LYS A 641 2.92 1.01 -33.41
C LYS A 641 3.57 0.49 -32.14
N LEU A 642 4.76 1.01 -31.78
CA LEU A 642 5.56 0.60 -30.63
C LEU A 642 5.60 1.77 -29.62
N LYS A 643 4.65 1.84 -28.67
CA LYS A 643 4.48 3.03 -27.83
C LYS A 643 4.42 2.80 -26.33
N ASN A 644 4.83 1.67 -25.80
CA ASN A 644 4.68 1.43 -24.37
C ASN A 644 6.01 1.45 -23.64
N GLY A 645 6.19 2.40 -22.69
CA GLY A 645 7.38 2.48 -21.84
C GLY A 645 8.67 2.85 -22.60
N ILE A 646 8.59 3.71 -23.61
CA ILE A 646 9.72 4.07 -24.48
C ILE A 646 10.90 4.68 -23.70
N GLU A 647 10.62 5.32 -22.58
CA GLU A 647 11.63 5.90 -21.69
C GLU A 647 12.57 4.85 -21.09
N LYS A 648 12.14 3.61 -21.03
CA LYS A 648 12.94 2.47 -20.55
C LYS A 648 14.02 2.02 -21.52
N MET A 649 14.03 2.55 -22.74
CA MET A 649 15.08 2.24 -23.72
C MET A 649 16.45 2.80 -23.31
N LEU A 650 16.48 3.87 -22.50
CA LEU A 650 17.68 4.64 -22.16
C LEU A 650 17.80 4.91 -20.66
N ASP A 651 17.22 4.09 -19.82
CA ASP A 651 17.23 4.28 -18.37
C ASP A 651 18.42 3.59 -17.66
N ASP A 652 19.35 3.02 -18.44
CA ASP A 652 20.53 2.26 -17.97
C ASP A 652 20.20 1.06 -17.07
N ASP A 653 18.94 0.63 -17.05
CA ASP A 653 18.51 -0.56 -16.32
C ASP A 653 18.34 -1.75 -17.29
N PRO A 654 19.25 -2.71 -17.34
CA PRO A 654 19.16 -3.86 -18.25
C PRO A 654 18.00 -4.80 -17.93
N GLU A 655 17.38 -4.67 -16.73
CA GLU A 655 16.21 -5.43 -16.33
C GLU A 655 14.90 -4.69 -16.68
N SER A 656 14.98 -3.42 -17.01
CA SER A 656 13.87 -2.62 -17.51
C SER A 656 13.76 -2.80 -19.02
N TYR A 657 12.54 -2.78 -19.55
CA TYR A 657 12.32 -2.86 -20.99
C TYR A 657 11.07 -2.12 -21.41
N PHE A 658 11.06 -1.54 -22.59
CA PHE A 658 9.81 -1.19 -23.25
C PHE A 658 9.33 -2.38 -24.09
N TYR A 659 8.03 -2.50 -24.28
CA TYR A 659 7.46 -3.54 -25.15
C TYR A 659 6.26 -3.03 -25.93
N CYS A 660 5.98 -3.72 -27.05
CA CYS A 660 4.81 -3.50 -27.87
C CYS A 660 3.81 -4.66 -27.67
N LYS A 661 2.53 -4.33 -27.58
CA LYS A 661 1.45 -5.34 -27.54
C LYS A 661 1.10 -5.86 -28.95
N GLU A 662 1.55 -5.18 -30.00
CA GLU A 662 1.32 -5.59 -31.38
C GLU A 662 2.43 -6.51 -31.87
N VAL A 663 2.04 -7.44 -32.75
CA VAL A 663 3.01 -8.30 -33.41
C VAL A 663 3.90 -7.46 -34.34
N GLN A 664 5.21 -7.68 -34.24
CA GLN A 664 6.20 -7.02 -35.11
C GLN A 664 5.87 -7.19 -36.59
N LYS A 665 6.07 -6.13 -37.34
CA LYS A 665 5.95 -6.10 -38.80
C LYS A 665 7.24 -5.60 -39.46
N LYS A 666 7.50 -6.06 -40.67
CA LYS A 666 8.60 -5.51 -41.47
C LYS A 666 8.48 -4.00 -41.58
N GLY A 667 9.57 -3.30 -41.26
CA GLY A 667 9.65 -1.84 -41.25
C GLY A 667 9.43 -1.21 -39.88
N ASP A 668 8.96 -1.94 -38.85
CA ASP A 668 8.93 -1.44 -37.49
C ASP A 668 10.31 -1.18 -36.98
N PHE A 669 10.48 -0.14 -36.16
CA PHE A 669 11.80 0.28 -35.67
C PHE A 669 11.73 0.89 -34.28
N PHE A 670 12.87 0.86 -33.62
CA PHE A 670 13.16 1.66 -32.42
C PHE A 670 14.56 2.27 -32.56
N GLY A 671 14.83 3.40 -31.92
CA GLY A 671 16.09 4.09 -32.07
C GLY A 671 16.22 5.34 -31.20
N VAL A 672 17.27 6.10 -31.43
CA VAL A 672 17.60 7.30 -30.68
C VAL A 672 17.85 8.48 -31.62
N ASP A 673 17.31 9.66 -31.30
CA ASP A 673 17.72 10.97 -31.80
C ASP A 673 18.79 11.52 -30.84
N LEU A 674 19.99 11.70 -31.30
CA LEU A 674 21.10 12.23 -30.51
C LEU A 674 21.03 13.76 -30.35
N GLY A 675 19.99 14.39 -30.90
CA GLY A 675 19.75 15.83 -30.85
C GLY A 675 20.67 16.65 -31.78
N VAL A 676 21.90 16.19 -31.97
CA VAL A 676 22.90 16.77 -32.89
C VAL A 676 23.66 15.65 -33.59
N PRO A 677 24.26 15.92 -34.79
CA PRO A 677 25.08 14.94 -35.47
C PRO A 677 26.35 14.57 -34.68
N ARG A 678 26.62 13.27 -34.53
CA ARG A 678 27.79 12.72 -33.82
C ARG A 678 28.44 11.62 -34.62
N GLU A 679 29.70 11.34 -34.31
CA GLU A 679 30.38 10.13 -34.78
C GLU A 679 29.89 8.91 -33.99
N ILE A 680 29.31 7.96 -34.72
CA ILE A 680 28.79 6.72 -34.13
C ILE A 680 29.92 5.68 -34.19
N ARG A 681 30.57 5.44 -33.07
CA ARG A 681 31.68 4.48 -32.95
C ARG A 681 31.24 3.13 -32.43
N THR A 682 30.32 3.15 -31.45
CA THR A 682 29.77 1.93 -30.84
C THR A 682 28.26 2.06 -30.69
N VAL A 683 27.54 0.97 -30.90
CA VAL A 683 26.13 0.82 -30.57
C VAL A 683 25.95 -0.56 -29.94
N SER A 684 25.34 -0.62 -28.77
CA SER A 684 24.96 -1.86 -28.12
C SER A 684 23.44 -1.86 -27.90
N ILE A 685 22.78 -2.90 -28.35
CA ILE A 685 21.34 -3.09 -28.20
C ILE A 685 21.11 -4.44 -27.56
N VAL A 686 20.31 -4.47 -26.51
CA VAL A 686 19.83 -5.70 -25.86
C VAL A 686 18.33 -5.78 -26.04
N MET A 687 17.85 -6.87 -26.58
CA MET A 687 16.43 -7.14 -26.84
C MET A 687 16.00 -8.41 -26.13
N GLY A 688 14.70 -8.72 -26.15
CA GLY A 688 14.16 -9.91 -25.52
C GLY A 688 13.79 -9.67 -24.05
N ARG A 689 13.47 -10.75 -23.36
CA ARG A 689 12.98 -10.71 -21.98
C ARG A 689 13.61 -11.84 -21.19
N ASN A 690 14.28 -11.52 -20.09
CA ASN A 690 14.85 -12.50 -19.16
C ASN A 690 15.67 -13.60 -19.85
N ASP A 691 16.64 -13.21 -20.67
CA ASP A 691 17.50 -14.11 -21.48
C ASP A 691 16.76 -14.94 -22.53
N SER A 692 15.50 -14.61 -22.82
CA SER A 692 14.68 -15.23 -23.85
C SER A 692 14.73 -14.42 -25.13
N ASP A 693 14.84 -15.07 -26.28
CA ASP A 693 14.70 -14.47 -27.61
C ASP A 693 13.24 -14.17 -27.99
N LYS A 694 12.29 -14.60 -27.17
CA LYS A 694 10.89 -14.18 -27.27
C LYS A 694 10.82 -12.68 -27.14
N ASP A 695 10.08 -12.00 -27.97
CA ASP A 695 9.92 -10.55 -27.98
C ASP A 695 11.13 -9.74 -28.49
N ALA A 696 12.17 -10.39 -29.04
CA ALA A 696 13.24 -9.74 -29.78
C ALA A 696 12.84 -9.51 -31.25
N VAL A 697 13.48 -8.54 -31.90
CA VAL A 697 13.36 -8.36 -33.38
C VAL A 697 14.01 -9.55 -34.06
N ASN A 698 13.21 -10.34 -34.81
CA ASN A 698 13.67 -11.57 -35.47
C ASN A 698 14.89 -11.38 -36.36
N LYS A 699 14.85 -10.32 -37.19
CA LYS A 699 15.95 -9.91 -38.05
C LYS A 699 15.83 -8.42 -38.34
N GLY A 700 16.91 -7.66 -38.21
CA GLY A 700 16.87 -6.22 -38.41
C GLY A 700 18.17 -5.64 -38.96
N GLN A 701 18.07 -4.38 -39.36
CA GLN A 701 19.12 -3.55 -39.89
C GLN A 701 19.40 -2.41 -38.92
N LEU A 702 20.65 -2.30 -38.47
CA LEU A 702 21.11 -1.10 -37.74
C LEU A 702 21.45 0.00 -38.75
N GLU A 703 20.82 1.16 -38.63
CA GLU A 703 20.86 2.25 -39.58
C GLU A 703 21.19 3.58 -38.90
N VAL A 704 21.82 4.48 -39.63
CA VAL A 704 22.15 5.86 -39.23
C VAL A 704 21.61 6.85 -40.23
N SER A 705 21.17 8.02 -39.74
CA SER A 705 20.67 9.11 -40.57
C SER A 705 21.12 10.48 -40.03
N MET A 706 21.26 11.46 -40.90
CA MET A 706 21.48 12.87 -40.57
C MET A 706 20.17 13.63 -40.37
N ASP A 707 19.13 13.26 -41.11
CA ASP A 707 17.85 13.98 -41.25
C ASP A 707 16.63 13.21 -40.73
N GLY A 708 16.81 11.94 -40.35
CA GLY A 708 15.72 11.04 -39.93
C GLY A 708 14.86 10.50 -41.09
N GLN A 709 15.21 10.85 -42.36
CA GLN A 709 14.51 10.42 -43.57
C GLN A 709 15.37 9.51 -44.44
N SER A 710 16.61 9.91 -44.70
CA SER A 710 17.57 9.18 -45.50
C SER A 710 18.45 8.31 -44.61
N TRP A 711 18.39 6.99 -44.79
CA TRP A 711 19.04 6.03 -43.90
C TRP A 711 20.17 5.26 -44.60
N SER A 712 21.22 5.03 -43.88
CA SER A 712 22.35 4.22 -44.32
C SER A 712 22.65 3.11 -43.33
N PRO A 713 22.92 1.88 -43.76
CA PRO A 713 23.28 0.82 -42.84
C PRO A 713 24.63 1.10 -42.15
N LEU A 714 24.73 0.78 -40.87
CA LEU A 714 25.97 0.79 -40.09
C LEU A 714 26.71 -0.55 -40.20
N MET A 715 25.96 -1.65 -40.29
CA MET A 715 26.49 -3.01 -40.38
C MET A 715 25.53 -3.89 -41.19
N PRO A 716 25.89 -5.10 -41.59
CA PRO A 716 24.99 -6.06 -42.22
C PRO A 716 23.76 -6.36 -41.35
N GLU A 717 22.68 -6.88 -41.96
CA GLU A 717 21.51 -7.33 -41.19
C GLU A 717 21.90 -8.39 -40.15
N THR A 718 21.32 -8.26 -38.97
CA THR A 718 21.59 -9.15 -37.85
C THR A 718 20.29 -9.74 -37.26
N SER A 719 20.43 -10.84 -36.56
CA SER A 719 19.38 -11.49 -35.75
C SER A 719 19.94 -11.81 -34.36
N GLY A 720 19.05 -11.99 -33.40
CA GLY A 720 19.39 -12.33 -32.03
C GLY A 720 19.09 -11.20 -31.03
N VAL A 721 19.20 -11.53 -29.75
CA VAL A 721 18.86 -10.63 -28.63
C VAL A 721 19.87 -9.53 -28.38
N ARG A 722 21.08 -9.64 -28.93
CA ARG A 722 22.15 -8.62 -28.85
C ARG A 722 22.60 -8.19 -30.23
N VAL A 723 22.68 -6.88 -30.39
CA VAL A 723 23.26 -6.26 -31.57
C VAL A 723 24.41 -5.36 -31.12
N GLU A 724 25.60 -5.68 -31.53
CA GLU A 724 26.84 -4.93 -31.22
C GLU A 724 27.46 -4.38 -32.51
N TYR A 725 27.67 -3.09 -32.53
CA TYR A 725 28.38 -2.40 -33.62
C TYR A 725 29.60 -1.69 -33.03
N GLN A 726 30.73 -1.89 -33.70
CA GLN A 726 31.94 -1.14 -33.48
C GLN A 726 32.52 -0.73 -34.84
N GLY A 727 32.70 0.56 -35.05
CA GLY A 727 33.12 1.10 -36.34
C GLY A 727 33.96 2.36 -36.23
N SER A 728 34.40 2.88 -37.41
CA SER A 728 35.34 4.01 -37.56
C SER A 728 34.72 5.40 -37.30
N GLY A 729 33.45 5.47 -36.84
CA GLY A 729 32.82 6.75 -36.52
C GLY A 729 32.00 7.35 -37.66
N LYS A 730 31.04 6.64 -38.21
CA LYS A 730 30.08 7.20 -39.19
C LYS A 730 29.25 8.31 -38.54
N LYS A 731 29.18 9.48 -39.17
CA LYS A 731 28.49 10.64 -38.66
C LYS A 731 26.97 10.53 -38.86
N GLY A 732 26.20 10.78 -37.82
CA GLY A 732 24.73 10.79 -37.86
C GLY A 732 24.10 11.43 -36.62
N ARG A 733 22.85 11.87 -36.75
CA ARG A 733 22.02 12.36 -35.66
C ARG A 733 21.07 11.30 -35.18
N PHE A 734 20.55 10.49 -36.08
CA PHE A 734 19.56 9.44 -35.74
C PHE A 734 20.20 8.07 -35.93
N VAL A 735 19.96 7.18 -34.97
CA VAL A 735 20.33 5.77 -35.03
C VAL A 735 19.10 4.93 -34.76
N ARG A 736 18.82 3.92 -35.58
CA ARG A 736 17.70 3.02 -35.37
C ARG A 736 18.04 1.57 -35.70
N TYR A 737 17.32 0.66 -35.09
CA TYR A 737 17.27 -0.75 -35.48
C TYR A 737 15.89 -1.03 -36.06
N ARG A 738 15.85 -1.39 -37.34
CA ARG A 738 14.61 -1.58 -38.12
C ARG A 738 14.44 -3.04 -38.51
N ALA A 739 13.27 -3.60 -38.22
CA ALA A 739 12.91 -4.96 -38.62
C ALA A 739 12.88 -5.12 -40.12
N THR A 740 13.55 -6.13 -40.64
CA THR A 740 13.63 -6.46 -42.09
C THR A 740 12.71 -7.60 -42.44
N VAL A 741 12.22 -8.35 -41.49
CA VAL A 741 11.19 -9.42 -41.59
C VAL A 741 10.05 -9.14 -40.62
N SER A 742 8.91 -9.79 -40.85
CA SER A 742 7.75 -9.73 -39.95
C SER A 742 7.79 -10.84 -38.91
#